data_e2cbe37b3953248c90641494c138ec99
#
_entry.id   e2cbe37b3953248c90641494c138ec99
#
_cell.length_a   1.000
_cell.length_b   1.000
_cell.length_c   1.000
_cell.angle_alpha   90.00
_cell.angle_beta   90.00
_cell.angle_gamma   90.00
#
_symmetry.space_group_name_H-M   'P 1'
#
loop_
_entity.id
_entity.type
_entity.pdbx_description
1 polymer ?
#
loop_
_entity_poly.entity_id
_entity_poly.type
_entity_poly.pdbx_seq_one_letter_code
_entity_poly.pdbx_strand_id
1 'polypeptide(L)'
;MTGPGQPFDLRCQRSTGISGRYSGSSVSSTSLRSVRLELRLDVDTRYSADSPVMNKVSGDHFTRTSRPFPPDAGAEVYSHSWIVDDPAVTFERCNATITGDVRFFSGSRPATTVRIVVDWQSGTTTAAATFSGGVSETYPVLVFVSDAFRTLELEMDYCESAHVDPLTPTYGTHQHTTRPPDITDRPLTIAAAYREAGVDVTDSGGTSVVDDSAAGFATWSVAELHDAMETAFSRYTSTWPNWRMWGLQVGRFDSAGTGGIMFDAPAASGGAGDRPDRQGFAVARSHPWFTDLVPTPTTQAQFEAMRKFLYVWVHEAGHAWNLLHSWNKGRPSALSWMNYDWRYDAINGANSFWGGFRMRFDDEELVHIRHGDRRAVIMGGDDWGSGGHLDAPPSASLEAGPDQPLELIVRAKPYFALMEPVAIELRLRNTTPVPIPIDPRLDPRHGTTMIVVSRPDGTWRDYTSVMCLLDDPAPLTLAPAATDSAAEGPDRYSEQVPLTFGSAGFVFDLPGTYRIKAVYDDGTLTAVSEVAAVRVGVPLSREEDRLAADWFTNAVGLTVALGGSMSPHLSQGLDTLRDAADRFTKTELGTAAAQVLAAGVGEDFYRREDDKLVRSHEADPDAALELTEPALKAHKAEGDKTTNLAYRSLVEQRVELHVSAGRPAEARKELGSLATALQRRGANPNVVADVKAEAAAVDSA
;
A
#
# COMPACT_ATOMS: atom_id res chain seq x y z
N MET A 1 -44.86 -11.18 -42.67
CA MET A 1 -45.36 -9.82 -42.98
C MET A 1 -44.59 -8.89 -42.07
N THR A 2 -43.58 -8.26 -42.62
CA THR A 2 -42.78 -7.23 -41.96
C THR A 2 -43.57 -5.94 -41.96
N GLY A 3 -43.92 -5.42 -40.77
CA GLY A 3 -44.59 -4.14 -40.61
C GLY A 3 -43.69 -3.00 -41.13
N PRO A 4 -44.24 -1.84 -41.53
CA PRO A 4 -43.49 -0.73 -42.06
C PRO A 4 -42.52 -0.21 -41.02
N GLY A 5 -41.23 -0.18 -41.37
CA GLY A 5 -40.19 0.37 -40.52
C GLY A 5 -40.55 1.79 -40.10
N GLN A 6 -40.54 2.04 -38.81
CA GLN A 6 -40.67 3.41 -38.31
C GLN A 6 -39.52 4.27 -38.87
N PRO A 7 -39.79 5.51 -39.31
CA PRO A 7 -38.75 6.38 -39.82
C PRO A 7 -37.68 6.61 -38.78
N PHE A 8 -36.44 6.40 -39.17
CA PHE A 8 -35.26 6.72 -38.35
C PHE A 8 -35.30 8.22 -38.02
N ASP A 9 -35.54 8.54 -36.78
CA ASP A 9 -35.49 9.91 -36.29
C ASP A 9 -34.06 10.28 -35.95
N LEU A 10 -33.40 10.95 -36.87
CA LEU A 10 -32.01 11.41 -36.72
C LEU A 10 -31.77 12.24 -35.45
N ARG A 11 -32.84 12.79 -34.85
CA ARG A 11 -32.77 13.57 -33.60
C ARG A 11 -32.50 12.75 -32.36
N CYS A 12 -32.67 11.43 -32.41
CA CYS A 12 -32.44 10.51 -31.30
C CYS A 12 -31.21 9.61 -31.50
N GLN A 13 -30.34 9.91 -32.45
CA GLN A 13 -29.08 9.17 -32.56
C GLN A 13 -28.11 9.58 -31.46
N ARG A 14 -27.72 8.61 -30.63
CA ARG A 14 -26.58 8.76 -29.70
C ARG A 14 -25.29 8.62 -30.48
N SER A 15 -24.41 9.57 -30.34
CA SER A 15 -23.02 9.44 -30.84
C SER A 15 -22.18 8.52 -29.96
N THR A 16 -22.55 8.40 -28.68
CA THR A 16 -21.87 7.58 -27.63
C THR A 16 -22.92 6.93 -26.73
N GLY A 17 -22.50 5.97 -25.89
CA GLY A 17 -23.33 5.42 -24.81
C GLY A 17 -23.75 6.48 -23.77
N ILE A 18 -24.60 6.07 -22.83
CA ILE A 18 -24.98 6.93 -21.68
C ILE A 18 -24.06 6.73 -20.49
N SER A 19 -23.19 5.71 -20.50
CA SER A 19 -22.20 5.48 -19.45
C SER A 19 -21.18 6.60 -19.41
N GLY A 20 -20.84 7.01 -18.18
CA GLY A 20 -19.89 8.09 -17.92
C GLY A 20 -20.26 8.91 -16.70
N ARG A 21 -19.69 10.10 -16.61
CA ARG A 21 -19.82 11.02 -15.49
C ARG A 21 -20.71 12.21 -15.86
N TYR A 22 -21.60 12.55 -14.94
CA TYR A 22 -22.52 13.69 -15.04
C TYR A 22 -22.38 14.57 -13.79
N SER A 23 -22.68 15.86 -13.90
CA SER A 23 -22.65 16.78 -12.75
C SER A 23 -23.74 17.84 -12.83
N GLY A 24 -24.32 18.19 -11.68
CA GLY A 24 -25.34 19.25 -11.57
C GLY A 24 -25.77 19.50 -10.14
N SER A 25 -26.59 20.55 -9.97
CA SER A 25 -27.03 21.01 -8.65
C SER A 25 -28.48 20.61 -8.36
N SER A 26 -28.79 20.41 -7.08
CA SER A 26 -30.15 20.10 -6.63
C SER A 26 -31.11 21.34 -6.71
N VAL A 27 -32.41 21.08 -6.74
CA VAL A 27 -33.44 22.13 -6.65
C VAL A 27 -33.45 22.83 -5.30
N SER A 28 -32.90 22.23 -4.26
CA SER A 28 -32.75 22.84 -2.94
C SER A 28 -31.58 23.81 -2.84
N SER A 29 -30.75 23.95 -3.90
CA SER A 29 -29.64 24.88 -3.95
C SER A 29 -30.11 26.33 -3.96
N THR A 30 -29.48 27.16 -3.14
CA THR A 30 -29.72 28.60 -3.03
C THR A 30 -28.42 29.37 -3.22
N SER A 31 -28.51 30.72 -3.25
CA SER A 31 -27.31 31.59 -3.32
C SER A 31 -26.36 31.41 -2.11
N LEU A 32 -26.90 30.96 -0.96
CA LEU A 32 -26.14 30.77 0.26
C LEU A 32 -25.74 29.29 0.49
N ARG A 33 -26.46 28.36 -0.09
CA ARG A 33 -26.18 26.90 0.04
C ARG A 33 -26.45 26.23 -1.29
N SER A 34 -25.47 25.54 -1.81
CA SER A 34 -25.63 24.67 -2.97
C SER A 34 -25.28 23.21 -2.61
N VAL A 35 -26.01 22.28 -3.22
CA VAL A 35 -25.75 20.84 -3.16
C VAL A 35 -25.55 20.39 -4.59
N ARG A 36 -24.39 19.77 -4.86
CA ARG A 36 -24.02 19.23 -6.17
C ARG A 36 -23.92 17.71 -6.10
N LEU A 37 -24.37 17.06 -7.14
CA LEU A 37 -24.20 15.64 -7.38
C LEU A 37 -23.21 15.44 -8.53
N GLU A 38 -22.24 14.58 -8.33
CA GLU A 38 -21.44 13.95 -9.38
C GLU A 38 -21.95 12.52 -9.53
N LEU A 39 -22.60 12.24 -10.65
CA LEU A 39 -23.23 10.95 -10.94
C LEU A 39 -22.38 10.16 -11.92
N ARG A 40 -22.24 8.86 -11.71
CA ARG A 40 -21.55 7.91 -12.59
C ARG A 40 -22.50 6.80 -12.99
N LEU A 41 -22.66 6.60 -14.30
CA LEU A 41 -23.46 5.55 -14.90
C LEU A 41 -22.54 4.57 -15.62
N ASP A 42 -22.60 3.28 -15.31
CA ASP A 42 -21.86 2.20 -15.96
C ASP A 42 -22.87 1.08 -16.35
N VAL A 43 -23.69 1.35 -17.38
CA VAL A 43 -24.89 0.58 -17.68
C VAL A 43 -25.03 0.20 -19.17
N ASP A 44 -24.15 0.71 -20.03
CA ASP A 44 -24.16 0.39 -21.47
C ASP A 44 -22.74 0.35 -22.04
N THR A 45 -22.64 0.17 -23.36
CA THR A 45 -21.38 -0.04 -24.07
C THR A 45 -20.32 1.01 -23.75
N ARG A 46 -19.13 0.55 -23.40
CA ARG A 46 -17.94 1.34 -23.21
C ARG A 46 -17.17 1.51 -24.52
N TYR A 47 -16.23 2.46 -24.55
CA TYR A 47 -15.40 2.77 -25.72
C TYR A 47 -14.40 1.67 -26.09
N SER A 48 -14.09 0.74 -25.18
CA SER A 48 -13.15 -0.36 -25.39
C SER A 48 -13.76 -1.70 -25.03
N ALA A 49 -13.48 -2.72 -25.85
CA ALA A 49 -13.87 -4.11 -25.56
C ALA A 49 -13.18 -4.67 -24.31
N ASP A 50 -12.03 -4.13 -23.94
CA ASP A 50 -11.28 -4.48 -22.74
C ASP A 50 -11.68 -3.63 -21.51
N SER A 51 -12.72 -2.78 -21.66
CA SER A 51 -13.35 -1.99 -20.58
C SER A 51 -14.79 -2.46 -20.35
N PRO A 52 -15.01 -3.53 -19.57
CA PRO A 52 -16.34 -4.12 -19.40
C PRO A 52 -17.29 -3.18 -18.64
N VAL A 53 -18.58 -3.34 -18.91
CA VAL A 53 -19.66 -2.66 -18.18
C VAL A 53 -19.89 -3.38 -16.85
N MET A 54 -19.85 -2.64 -15.73
CA MET A 54 -20.03 -3.22 -14.40
C MET A 54 -21.50 -3.28 -13.97
N ASN A 55 -22.40 -2.69 -14.73
CA ASN A 55 -23.83 -2.56 -14.38
C ASN A 55 -24.02 -1.97 -12.98
N LYS A 56 -23.41 -0.81 -12.76
CA LYS A 56 -23.46 -0.05 -11.51
C LYS A 56 -23.82 1.41 -11.77
N VAL A 57 -24.40 2.02 -10.75
CA VAL A 57 -24.62 3.45 -10.70
C VAL A 57 -24.13 3.98 -9.37
N SER A 58 -23.40 5.08 -9.36
CA SER A 58 -22.89 5.67 -8.12
C SER A 58 -22.87 7.19 -8.17
N GLY A 59 -22.67 7.81 -7.04
CA GLY A 59 -22.52 9.26 -7.00
C GLY A 59 -21.89 9.78 -5.72
N ASP A 60 -21.33 10.99 -5.87
CA ASP A 60 -20.72 11.75 -4.77
C ASP A 60 -21.52 13.03 -4.57
N HIS A 61 -21.90 13.31 -3.33
CA HIS A 61 -22.59 14.54 -2.95
C HIS A 61 -21.59 15.55 -2.37
N PHE A 62 -21.74 16.80 -2.79
CA PHE A 62 -20.94 17.93 -2.33
C PHE A 62 -21.85 19.04 -1.82
N THR A 63 -21.40 19.75 -0.78
CA THR A 63 -22.09 20.89 -0.23
C THR A 63 -21.18 22.12 -0.23
N ARG A 64 -21.75 23.28 -0.56
CA ARG A 64 -21.08 24.57 -0.44
C ARG A 64 -21.98 25.49 0.36
N THR A 65 -21.41 26.18 1.35
CA THR A 65 -22.12 27.20 2.13
C THR A 65 -21.36 28.51 1.95
N SER A 66 -22.03 29.49 1.27
CA SER A 66 -21.47 30.81 1.08
C SER A 66 -21.86 31.73 2.24
N ARG A 67 -20.94 32.61 2.66
CA ARG A 67 -21.20 33.63 3.68
C ARG A 67 -21.55 34.96 3.00
N PRO A 68 -22.64 35.62 3.40
CA PRO A 68 -22.99 36.92 2.81
C PRO A 68 -22.11 38.08 3.32
N PHE A 69 -21.46 37.91 4.51
CA PHE A 69 -20.66 38.96 5.13
C PHE A 69 -19.48 38.38 5.96
N PRO A 70 -18.23 38.72 5.65
CA PRO A 70 -17.81 39.26 4.35
C PRO A 70 -18.16 38.25 3.24
N PRO A 71 -18.39 38.72 1.99
CA PRO A 71 -18.74 37.81 0.90
C PRO A 71 -17.68 36.77 0.68
N ASP A 72 -18.04 35.51 0.90
CA ASP A 72 -17.19 34.36 0.69
C ASP A 72 -17.99 33.30 -0.06
N ALA A 73 -17.47 32.85 -1.22
CA ALA A 73 -18.12 31.81 -2.01
C ALA A 73 -18.17 30.48 -1.29
N GLY A 74 -17.40 30.31 -0.20
CA GLY A 74 -17.22 29.03 0.50
C GLY A 74 -16.53 27.97 -0.36
N ALA A 75 -15.78 27.09 0.26
CA ALA A 75 -15.26 25.91 -0.40
C ALA A 75 -16.37 24.88 -0.63
N GLU A 76 -16.28 24.12 -1.71
CA GLU A 76 -17.08 22.92 -1.90
C GLU A 76 -16.51 21.79 -1.06
N VAL A 77 -17.36 21.18 -0.23
CA VAL A 77 -16.97 20.11 0.70
C VAL A 77 -17.68 18.81 0.30
N TYR A 78 -16.93 17.73 0.17
CA TYR A 78 -17.48 16.40 -0.01
C TYR A 78 -18.34 16.02 1.21
N SER A 79 -19.47 15.36 0.96
CA SER A 79 -20.41 14.95 1.98
C SER A 79 -20.48 13.45 2.16
N HIS A 80 -20.77 12.71 1.08
CA HIS A 80 -20.92 11.26 1.10
C HIS A 80 -20.99 10.68 -0.31
N SER A 81 -20.70 9.39 -0.42
CA SER A 81 -20.88 8.59 -1.63
C SER A 81 -21.96 7.52 -1.44
N TRP A 82 -22.51 7.08 -2.55
CA TRP A 82 -23.51 6.02 -2.63
C TRP A 82 -23.35 5.20 -3.91
N ILE A 83 -23.94 3.99 -3.91
CA ILE A 83 -23.96 3.08 -5.04
C ILE A 83 -25.33 2.41 -5.16
N VAL A 84 -25.72 2.06 -6.39
CA VAL A 84 -26.76 1.08 -6.73
C VAL A 84 -26.04 -0.12 -7.34
N ASP A 85 -26.11 -1.26 -6.67
CA ASP A 85 -25.37 -2.45 -7.07
C ASP A 85 -26.00 -3.16 -8.29
N ASP A 86 -27.33 -3.16 -8.41
CA ASP A 86 -28.08 -3.81 -9.49
C ASP A 86 -29.16 -2.88 -10.05
N PRO A 87 -28.80 -1.87 -10.87
CA PRO A 87 -29.76 -0.95 -11.44
C PRO A 87 -30.66 -1.61 -12.50
N ALA A 88 -31.95 -1.38 -12.39
CA ALA A 88 -32.88 -1.72 -13.47
C ALA A 88 -32.86 -0.64 -14.54
N VAL A 89 -32.52 -0.98 -15.78
CA VAL A 89 -32.37 -0.04 -16.90
C VAL A 89 -33.39 -0.33 -17.99
N THR A 90 -34.17 0.70 -18.38
CA THR A 90 -35.12 0.63 -19.49
C THR A 90 -34.75 1.69 -20.52
N PHE A 91 -34.48 1.28 -21.76
CA PHE A 91 -34.21 2.17 -22.87
C PHE A 91 -35.49 2.44 -23.67
N GLU A 92 -35.76 3.68 -23.89
CA GLU A 92 -36.80 4.17 -24.78
C GLU A 92 -36.18 4.88 -26.00
N ARG A 93 -37.02 5.46 -26.86
CA ARG A 93 -36.53 6.02 -28.15
C ARG A 93 -35.41 7.07 -27.99
N CYS A 94 -35.57 8.03 -27.07
CA CYS A 94 -34.63 9.14 -26.86
C CYS A 94 -34.22 9.32 -25.40
N ASN A 95 -34.57 8.37 -24.54
CA ASN A 95 -34.22 8.41 -23.14
C ASN A 95 -33.97 7.01 -22.56
N ALA A 96 -33.37 6.97 -21.39
CA ALA A 96 -33.28 5.79 -20.58
C ALA A 96 -33.75 6.11 -19.14
N THR A 97 -34.49 5.20 -18.56
CA THR A 97 -34.84 5.26 -17.13
C THR A 97 -34.06 4.19 -16.38
N ILE A 98 -33.39 4.63 -15.30
CA ILE A 98 -32.58 3.80 -14.42
C ILE A 98 -33.18 3.92 -13.02
N THR A 99 -33.41 2.79 -12.36
CA THR A 99 -33.96 2.76 -10.98
C THR A 99 -33.18 1.73 -10.15
N GLY A 100 -33.10 1.95 -8.84
CA GLY A 100 -32.51 0.96 -7.94
C GLY A 100 -32.47 1.44 -6.49
N ASP A 101 -32.14 0.50 -5.62
CA ASP A 101 -31.94 0.74 -4.20
C ASP A 101 -30.58 1.38 -3.94
N VAL A 102 -30.56 2.39 -3.12
CA VAL A 102 -29.34 3.17 -2.81
C VAL A 102 -28.71 2.61 -1.54
N ARG A 103 -27.45 2.22 -1.65
CA ARG A 103 -26.58 1.90 -0.51
C ARG A 103 -25.57 3.01 -0.32
N PHE A 104 -25.51 3.59 0.88
CA PHE A 104 -24.51 4.59 1.25
C PHE A 104 -23.30 3.88 1.84
N PHE A 105 -22.10 4.34 1.49
CA PHE A 105 -20.86 3.76 1.99
C PHE A 105 -20.63 4.10 3.47
N SER A 106 -21.01 5.31 3.89
CA SER A 106 -20.85 5.75 5.27
C SER A 106 -22.13 6.36 5.83
N GLY A 107 -22.48 5.99 7.05
CA GLY A 107 -23.64 6.49 7.79
C GLY A 107 -24.98 6.02 7.22
N SER A 108 -26.05 6.28 7.96
CA SER A 108 -27.42 6.04 7.51
C SER A 108 -28.00 7.35 6.94
N ARG A 109 -28.60 7.27 5.76
CA ARG A 109 -29.30 8.35 5.08
C ARG A 109 -30.76 7.97 4.87
N PRO A 110 -31.67 8.93 4.85
CA PRO A 110 -33.12 8.61 4.75
C PRO A 110 -33.55 8.15 3.35
N ALA A 111 -32.82 8.53 2.28
CA ALA A 111 -33.14 8.05 0.93
C ALA A 111 -32.82 6.55 0.78
N THR A 112 -33.73 5.79 0.20
CA THR A 112 -33.54 4.34 -0.04
C THR A 112 -33.53 3.96 -1.50
N THR A 113 -34.08 4.81 -2.39
CA THR A 113 -34.15 4.54 -3.83
C THR A 113 -33.77 5.76 -4.64
N VAL A 114 -33.30 5.53 -5.86
CA VAL A 114 -33.05 6.57 -6.85
C VAL A 114 -33.73 6.22 -8.17
N ARG A 115 -34.28 7.24 -8.84
CA ARG A 115 -34.74 7.18 -10.22
C ARG A 115 -33.94 8.21 -11.03
N ILE A 116 -33.32 7.76 -12.10
CA ILE A 116 -32.51 8.59 -13.01
C ILE A 116 -33.14 8.50 -14.40
N VAL A 117 -33.33 9.62 -15.05
CA VAL A 117 -33.77 9.71 -16.44
C VAL A 117 -32.66 10.37 -17.23
N VAL A 118 -32.11 9.67 -18.20
CA VAL A 118 -31.13 10.21 -19.15
C VAL A 118 -31.83 10.56 -20.44
N ASP A 119 -31.65 11.77 -20.95
CA ASP A 119 -32.25 12.30 -22.16
C ASP A 119 -31.17 12.75 -23.14
N TRP A 120 -31.30 12.37 -24.41
CA TRP A 120 -30.40 12.78 -25.51
C TRP A 120 -31.16 13.34 -26.73
N GLN A 121 -32.41 13.73 -26.55
CA GLN A 121 -33.28 14.20 -27.63
C GLN A 121 -32.78 15.50 -28.25
N SER A 122 -32.14 16.36 -27.48
CA SER A 122 -31.69 17.69 -27.94
C SER A 122 -30.28 17.69 -28.56
N GLY A 123 -29.66 16.52 -28.73
CA GLY A 123 -28.25 16.42 -29.15
C GLY A 123 -27.23 16.60 -28.03
N THR A 124 -27.69 16.99 -26.84
CA THR A 124 -26.89 17.04 -25.61
C THR A 124 -27.40 15.99 -24.64
N THR A 125 -26.52 15.13 -24.15
CA THR A 125 -26.89 14.12 -23.16
C THR A 125 -26.95 14.75 -21.79
N THR A 126 -28.13 14.67 -21.14
CA THR A 126 -28.34 15.13 -19.76
C THR A 126 -29.04 14.05 -18.96
N ALA A 127 -28.87 14.09 -17.63
CA ALA A 127 -29.59 13.23 -16.71
C ALA A 127 -30.37 14.06 -15.68
N ALA A 128 -31.46 13.51 -15.18
CA ALA A 128 -32.17 14.00 -14.01
C ALA A 128 -32.23 12.90 -12.98
N ALA A 129 -31.92 13.18 -11.71
CA ALA A 129 -31.93 12.21 -10.63
C ALA A 129 -32.89 12.63 -9.51
N THR A 130 -33.71 11.70 -9.05
CA THR A 130 -34.63 11.89 -7.92
C THR A 130 -34.44 10.78 -6.91
N PHE A 131 -34.09 11.16 -5.70
CA PHE A 131 -33.99 10.28 -4.55
C PHE A 131 -35.31 10.27 -3.78
N SER A 132 -35.69 9.09 -3.26
CA SER A 132 -36.93 8.90 -2.48
C SER A 132 -36.74 7.87 -1.37
N GLY A 133 -37.78 7.71 -0.51
CA GLY A 133 -37.79 6.76 0.59
C GLY A 133 -37.43 7.36 1.96
N GLY A 134 -37.85 8.62 2.22
CA GLY A 134 -37.65 9.29 3.52
C GLY A 134 -37.44 10.80 3.37
N VAL A 135 -36.54 11.19 2.47
CA VAL A 135 -36.38 12.57 2.01
C VAL A 135 -36.37 12.53 0.50
N SER A 136 -37.11 13.47 -0.13
CA SER A 136 -37.05 13.66 -1.58
C SER A 136 -36.01 14.72 -1.92
N GLU A 137 -34.99 14.33 -2.69
CA GLU A 137 -33.99 15.25 -3.24
C GLU A 137 -33.94 15.09 -4.77
N THR A 138 -33.99 16.20 -5.49
CA THR A 138 -34.04 16.20 -6.96
C THR A 138 -32.94 17.04 -7.57
N TYR A 139 -32.29 16.47 -8.58
CA TYR A 139 -31.30 17.08 -9.46
C TYR A 139 -31.92 17.14 -10.87
N PRO A 140 -32.49 18.26 -11.29
CA PRO A 140 -33.29 18.31 -12.51
C PRO A 140 -32.45 18.26 -13.78
N VAL A 141 -31.19 18.70 -13.71
CA VAL A 141 -30.26 18.71 -14.83
C VAL A 141 -28.86 18.36 -14.33
N LEU A 142 -28.39 17.22 -14.77
CA LEU A 142 -27.00 16.76 -14.64
C LEU A 142 -26.43 16.70 -16.04
N VAL A 143 -25.43 17.53 -16.33
CA VAL A 143 -24.80 17.61 -17.65
C VAL A 143 -23.75 16.50 -17.76
N PHE A 144 -23.71 15.82 -18.91
CA PHE A 144 -22.65 14.87 -19.22
C PHE A 144 -21.30 15.58 -19.26
N VAL A 145 -20.32 15.04 -18.53
CA VAL A 145 -18.97 15.61 -18.36
C VAL A 145 -17.92 14.84 -19.13
N SER A 146 -17.96 13.50 -19.04
CA SER A 146 -16.94 12.61 -19.63
C SER A 146 -17.47 11.19 -19.72
N ASP A 147 -16.95 10.41 -20.66
CA ASP A 147 -17.13 8.96 -20.73
C ASP A 147 -16.28 8.21 -19.69
N ALA A 148 -15.36 8.88 -19.01
CA ALA A 148 -14.64 8.36 -17.85
C ALA A 148 -15.39 8.68 -16.55
N PHE A 149 -15.26 7.79 -15.56
CA PHE A 149 -15.94 7.92 -14.25
C PHE A 149 -15.16 8.79 -13.28
N ARG A 150 -13.83 8.75 -13.36
CA ARG A 150 -12.89 9.50 -12.52
C ARG A 150 -11.90 10.26 -13.38
N THR A 151 -11.13 11.13 -12.75
CA THR A 151 -9.98 11.82 -13.36
C THR A 151 -8.75 11.59 -12.51
N LEU A 152 -7.58 11.65 -13.13
CA LEU A 152 -6.28 11.61 -12.45
C LEU A 152 -5.33 12.56 -13.18
N GLU A 153 -4.63 13.40 -12.44
CA GLU A 153 -3.47 14.15 -12.91
C GLU A 153 -2.23 13.36 -12.46
N LEU A 154 -1.51 12.76 -13.43
CA LEU A 154 -0.34 11.92 -13.20
C LEU A 154 0.92 12.65 -13.62
N GLU A 155 1.92 12.67 -12.75
CA GLU A 155 3.27 13.11 -13.07
C GLU A 155 4.22 11.91 -13.00
N MET A 156 5.08 11.79 -13.98
CA MET A 156 6.10 10.75 -14.06
C MET A 156 7.46 11.39 -14.17
N ASP A 157 8.23 11.26 -13.10
CA ASP A 157 9.61 11.74 -13.01
C ASP A 157 10.60 10.58 -13.06
N TYR A 158 11.87 10.88 -13.24
CA TYR A 158 12.92 9.87 -13.32
C TYR A 158 14.23 10.41 -12.75
N CYS A 159 15.03 9.50 -12.19
CA CYS A 159 16.35 9.80 -11.71
C CYS A 159 17.38 9.71 -12.84
N GLU A 160 18.44 10.51 -12.76
CA GLU A 160 19.52 10.47 -13.74
C GLU A 160 20.21 9.10 -13.76
N SER A 161 20.38 8.46 -12.61
CA SER A 161 20.94 7.10 -12.48
C SER A 161 20.04 5.99 -13.08
N ALA A 162 18.74 6.25 -13.26
CA ALA A 162 17.81 5.24 -13.75
C ALA A 162 18.06 4.88 -15.22
N HIS A 163 18.53 5.81 -16.00
CA HIS A 163 18.81 5.62 -17.43
C HIS A 163 19.52 6.87 -18.02
N VAL A 164 20.09 6.67 -19.21
CA VAL A 164 20.66 7.78 -20.00
C VAL A 164 19.57 8.57 -20.71
N ASP A 165 18.50 7.86 -21.14
CA ASP A 165 17.33 8.45 -21.81
C ASP A 165 16.05 8.11 -21.03
N PRO A 166 15.08 9.06 -20.91
CA PRO A 166 13.79 8.81 -20.30
C PRO A 166 13.05 7.67 -20.95
N LEU A 167 12.51 6.74 -20.15
CA LEU A 167 11.80 5.58 -20.67
C LEU A 167 10.35 5.57 -20.16
N THR A 168 9.42 5.89 -21.05
CA THR A 168 7.99 5.76 -20.78
C THR A 168 7.56 4.31 -21.00
N PRO A 169 6.95 3.64 -19.99
CA PRO A 169 6.45 2.28 -20.15
C PRO A 169 5.39 2.23 -21.28
N THR A 170 5.70 1.53 -22.36
CA THR A 170 4.80 1.39 -23.52
C THR A 170 4.88 -0.01 -24.08
N TYR A 171 3.75 -0.71 -24.14
CA TYR A 171 3.69 -2.10 -24.59
C TYR A 171 2.50 -2.34 -25.54
N GLY A 172 2.76 -2.96 -26.70
CA GLY A 172 1.71 -3.46 -27.59
C GLY A 172 1.29 -4.87 -27.18
N THR A 173 0.01 -5.11 -26.97
CA THR A 173 -0.52 -6.39 -26.46
C THR A 173 -0.21 -7.60 -27.35
N HIS A 174 0.15 -7.40 -28.63
CA HIS A 174 0.53 -8.44 -29.57
C HIS A 174 2.05 -8.61 -29.76
N GLN A 175 2.88 -7.82 -29.09
CA GLN A 175 4.32 -7.87 -29.26
C GLN A 175 4.95 -9.17 -28.74
N HIS A 176 4.51 -9.65 -27.57
CA HIS A 176 4.99 -10.92 -27.02
C HIS A 176 4.09 -12.10 -27.46
N THR A 177 4.70 -13.27 -27.69
CA THR A 177 3.98 -14.47 -28.15
C THR A 177 3.08 -15.08 -27.07
N THR A 178 3.50 -15.04 -25.79
CA THR A 178 2.67 -15.47 -24.65
C THR A 178 1.66 -14.38 -24.31
N ARG A 179 0.43 -14.57 -24.72
CA ARG A 179 -0.70 -13.67 -24.52
C ARG A 179 -2.02 -14.43 -24.69
N PRO A 180 -3.16 -13.90 -24.23
CA PRO A 180 -4.47 -14.44 -24.57
C PRO A 180 -4.67 -14.44 -26.09
N PRO A 181 -5.20 -15.55 -26.67
CA PRO A 181 -5.32 -15.67 -28.13
C PRO A 181 -6.29 -14.67 -28.74
N ASP A 182 -7.26 -14.21 -27.97
CA ASP A 182 -8.36 -13.32 -28.38
C ASP A 182 -8.19 -11.87 -27.83
N ILE A 183 -7.00 -11.52 -27.29
CA ILE A 183 -6.76 -10.17 -26.82
C ILE A 183 -6.77 -9.17 -27.97
N THR A 184 -7.41 -8.02 -27.76
CA THR A 184 -7.40 -6.94 -28.75
C THR A 184 -5.99 -6.38 -28.94
N ASP A 185 -5.57 -6.18 -30.20
CA ASP A 185 -4.30 -5.53 -30.52
C ASP A 185 -4.39 -4.03 -30.20
N ARG A 186 -3.63 -3.58 -29.22
CA ARG A 186 -3.62 -2.20 -28.79
C ARG A 186 -2.33 -1.81 -28.07
N PRO A 187 -1.89 -0.55 -28.22
CA PRO A 187 -0.80 -0.01 -27.42
C PRO A 187 -1.29 0.35 -26.02
N LEU A 188 -0.53 -0.03 -25.01
CA LEU A 188 -0.77 0.32 -23.61
C LEU A 188 0.35 1.19 -23.06
N THR A 189 -0.05 2.21 -22.35
CA THR A 189 0.73 3.02 -21.42
C THR A 189 0.00 3.00 -20.07
N ILE A 190 0.57 3.59 -19.04
CA ILE A 190 -0.13 3.75 -17.74
C ILE A 190 -1.46 4.48 -17.97
N ALA A 191 -1.43 5.60 -18.71
CA ALA A 191 -2.63 6.37 -19.01
C ALA A 191 -3.67 5.55 -19.78
N ALA A 192 -3.26 4.72 -20.76
CA ALA A 192 -4.16 3.85 -21.49
C ALA A 192 -4.79 2.76 -20.60
N ALA A 193 -4.00 2.11 -19.75
CA ALA A 193 -4.50 1.10 -18.81
C ALA A 193 -5.56 1.66 -17.85
N TYR A 194 -5.31 2.84 -17.28
CA TYR A 194 -6.30 3.51 -16.42
C TYR A 194 -7.49 4.08 -17.19
N ARG A 195 -7.29 4.51 -18.46
CA ARG A 195 -8.41 4.90 -19.32
C ARG A 195 -9.38 3.72 -19.55
N GLU A 196 -8.87 2.53 -19.78
CA GLU A 196 -9.67 1.31 -19.88
C GLU A 196 -10.34 0.97 -18.54
N ALA A 197 -9.71 1.26 -17.42
CA ALA A 197 -10.33 1.19 -16.11
C ALA A 197 -11.43 2.23 -15.89
N GLY A 198 -11.57 3.23 -16.76
CA GLY A 198 -12.59 4.28 -16.68
C GLY A 198 -12.11 5.55 -15.98
N VAL A 199 -10.80 5.80 -15.97
CA VAL A 199 -10.18 6.99 -15.41
C VAL A 199 -9.63 7.86 -16.55
N ASP A 200 -9.97 9.14 -16.56
CA ASP A 200 -9.39 10.12 -17.49
C ASP A 200 -8.07 10.62 -16.92
N VAL A 201 -6.96 10.08 -17.46
CA VAL A 201 -5.62 10.43 -16.99
C VAL A 201 -5.08 11.57 -17.83
N THR A 202 -4.67 12.63 -17.16
CA THR A 202 -4.00 13.79 -17.77
C THR A 202 -2.57 13.87 -17.24
N ASP A 203 -1.65 14.25 -18.12
CA ASP A 203 -0.27 14.56 -17.72
C ASP A 203 -0.25 15.90 -16.95
N SER A 204 0.48 15.97 -15.85
CA SER A 204 0.66 17.19 -15.07
C SER A 204 1.41 18.27 -15.87
N GLY A 205 2.21 17.87 -16.85
CA GLY A 205 3.13 18.72 -17.61
C GLY A 205 4.37 19.15 -16.81
N GLY A 206 4.59 18.55 -15.64
CA GLY A 206 5.70 18.86 -14.74
C GLY A 206 6.84 17.85 -14.71
N THR A 207 6.90 16.92 -15.71
CA THR A 207 7.94 15.90 -15.76
C THR A 207 9.34 16.49 -15.61
N SER A 208 10.10 15.97 -14.64
CA SER A 208 11.45 16.43 -14.29
C SER A 208 12.45 15.28 -14.18
N VAL A 209 13.74 15.62 -14.19
CA VAL A 209 14.83 14.72 -13.86
C VAL A 209 15.30 15.06 -12.44
N VAL A 210 15.45 14.05 -11.61
CA VAL A 210 16.06 14.18 -10.29
C VAL A 210 17.54 13.79 -10.44
N ASP A 211 18.45 14.72 -10.25
CA ASP A 211 19.89 14.45 -10.24
C ASP A 211 20.25 13.74 -8.93
N ASP A 212 20.40 12.42 -9.00
CA ASP A 212 20.79 11.54 -7.90
C ASP A 212 22.27 11.11 -7.98
N SER A 213 23.10 11.90 -8.65
CA SER A 213 24.55 11.66 -8.78
C SER A 213 25.37 12.12 -7.54
N ALA A 214 24.74 12.41 -6.42
CA ALA A 214 25.40 12.83 -5.20
C ALA A 214 26.46 11.82 -4.73
N ALA A 215 27.62 12.32 -4.31
CA ALA A 215 28.70 11.44 -3.86
C ALA A 215 28.26 10.61 -2.64
N GLY A 216 28.41 9.30 -2.75
CA GLY A 216 28.01 8.32 -1.72
C GLY A 216 26.58 7.84 -1.83
N PHE A 217 25.71 8.49 -2.61
CA PHE A 217 24.35 8.01 -2.85
C PHE A 217 24.37 6.80 -3.81
N ALA A 218 23.67 5.73 -3.43
CA ALA A 218 23.63 4.49 -4.22
C ALA A 218 22.23 3.91 -4.41
N THR A 219 21.37 4.07 -3.43
CA THR A 219 20.03 3.47 -3.36
C THR A 219 19.06 4.44 -2.70
N TRP A 220 17.77 4.26 -2.98
CA TRP A 220 16.70 5.07 -2.44
C TRP A 220 16.03 4.38 -1.26
N SER A 221 16.00 5.04 -0.11
CA SER A 221 15.16 4.66 1.02
C SER A 221 13.73 5.19 0.86
N VAL A 222 12.79 4.57 1.57
CA VAL A 222 11.39 5.03 1.61
C VAL A 222 11.27 6.47 2.10
N ALA A 223 12.07 6.86 3.09
CA ALA A 223 12.06 8.21 3.64
C ALA A 223 12.56 9.24 2.62
N GLU A 224 13.60 8.92 1.85
CA GLU A 224 14.13 9.78 0.78
C GLU A 224 13.15 9.89 -0.39
N LEU A 225 12.46 8.80 -0.76
CA LEU A 225 11.40 8.84 -1.78
C LEU A 225 10.28 9.80 -1.38
N HIS A 226 9.84 9.76 -0.12
CA HIS A 226 8.81 10.63 0.40
C HIS A 226 9.26 12.10 0.42
N ASP A 227 10.48 12.36 0.86
CA ASP A 227 11.10 13.70 0.87
C ASP A 227 11.23 14.26 -0.55
N ALA A 228 11.68 13.44 -1.50
CA ALA A 228 11.78 13.81 -2.91
C ALA A 228 10.40 14.12 -3.52
N MET A 229 9.36 13.35 -3.19
CA MET A 229 7.99 13.60 -3.66
C MET A 229 7.53 15.02 -3.32
N GLU A 230 7.75 15.47 -2.09
CA GLU A 230 7.32 16.79 -1.66
C GLU A 230 8.03 17.94 -2.41
N THR A 231 9.21 17.69 -2.94
CA THR A 231 10.03 18.71 -3.60
C THR A 231 10.11 18.57 -5.12
N ALA A 232 9.91 17.37 -5.66
CA ALA A 232 9.93 17.10 -7.11
C ALA A 232 8.53 17.14 -7.73
N PHE A 233 7.53 16.57 -7.07
CA PHE A 233 6.17 16.52 -7.60
C PHE A 233 5.60 17.94 -7.81
N SER A 234 5.49 18.39 -9.06
CA SER A 234 5.09 19.75 -9.40
C SER A 234 3.66 20.10 -8.96
N ARG A 235 2.83 19.07 -8.74
CA ARG A 235 1.44 19.18 -8.28
C ARG A 235 1.26 18.80 -6.80
N TYR A 236 2.37 18.61 -6.08
CA TYR A 236 2.30 18.38 -4.65
C TYR A 236 1.53 19.50 -3.96
N THR A 237 0.65 19.14 -3.05
CA THR A 237 -0.16 20.10 -2.31
C THR A 237 -0.48 19.55 -0.92
N SER A 238 -0.49 20.44 0.05
CA SER A 238 -1.00 20.15 1.39
C SER A 238 -2.53 20.24 1.50
N THR A 239 -3.25 20.59 0.42
CA THR A 239 -4.71 20.62 0.40
C THR A 239 -5.28 19.29 -0.10
N TRP A 240 -6.10 18.69 0.68
CA TRP A 240 -6.55 17.30 0.56
C TRP A 240 -8.03 17.11 0.60
N PRO A 241 -8.51 15.89 0.17
CA PRO A 241 -7.87 14.96 -0.77
C PRO A 241 -7.97 15.47 -2.21
N ASN A 242 -7.15 14.94 -3.13
CA ASN A 242 -7.19 15.33 -4.55
C ASN A 242 -6.89 14.16 -5.50
N TRP A 243 -7.19 14.33 -6.80
CA TRP A 243 -6.96 13.35 -7.86
C TRP A 243 -5.61 13.59 -8.52
N ARG A 244 -4.51 13.43 -7.76
CA ARG A 244 -3.15 13.66 -8.23
C ARG A 244 -2.24 12.55 -7.74
N MET A 245 -1.30 12.13 -8.58
CA MET A 245 -0.38 11.04 -8.30
C MET A 245 0.98 11.31 -8.92
N TRP A 246 2.02 10.88 -8.23
CA TRP A 246 3.40 10.98 -8.64
C TRP A 246 4.04 9.60 -8.75
N GLY A 247 4.74 9.34 -9.87
CA GLY A 247 5.52 8.13 -10.07
C GLY A 247 6.97 8.47 -10.36
N LEU A 248 7.91 7.85 -9.65
CA LEU A 248 9.35 8.07 -9.83
C LEU A 248 10.03 6.81 -10.39
N GLN A 249 10.81 6.99 -11.44
CA GLN A 249 11.73 5.98 -11.94
C GLN A 249 13.08 6.15 -11.27
N VAL A 250 13.48 5.21 -10.43
CA VAL A 250 14.76 5.22 -9.70
C VAL A 250 15.73 4.18 -10.25
N GLY A 251 17.00 4.29 -9.89
CA GLY A 251 17.99 3.26 -10.16
C GLY A 251 17.72 2.00 -9.34
N ARG A 252 17.80 2.08 -8.02
CA ARG A 252 17.66 0.97 -7.06
C ARG A 252 17.04 1.44 -5.75
N PHE A 253 16.41 0.52 -5.04
CA PHE A 253 16.00 0.71 -3.64
C PHE A 253 17.01 0.09 -2.67
N ASP A 254 16.95 0.47 -1.40
CA ASP A 254 17.71 -0.15 -0.31
C ASP A 254 17.33 -1.62 -0.15
N SER A 255 16.04 -1.94 -0.30
CA SER A 255 15.57 -3.31 -0.36
C SER A 255 16.02 -3.96 -1.66
N ALA A 256 17.04 -4.78 -1.60
CA ALA A 256 17.52 -5.56 -2.74
C ALA A 256 16.44 -6.54 -3.20
N GLY A 257 16.14 -6.57 -4.48
CA GLY A 257 15.10 -7.44 -5.04
C GLY A 257 13.74 -6.78 -5.21
N THR A 258 13.54 -5.56 -4.70
CA THR A 258 12.32 -4.80 -4.90
C THR A 258 12.30 -4.14 -6.27
N GLY A 259 11.29 -4.44 -7.08
CA GLY A 259 11.09 -3.90 -8.43
C GLY A 259 10.20 -2.66 -8.44
N GLY A 260 9.24 -2.58 -7.53
CA GLY A 260 8.32 -1.47 -7.34
C GLY A 260 7.92 -1.28 -5.90
N ILE A 261 7.50 -0.08 -5.55
CA ILE A 261 7.08 0.28 -4.20
C ILE A 261 6.05 1.41 -4.23
N MET A 262 4.93 1.20 -3.57
CA MET A 262 4.09 2.29 -3.10
C MET A 262 4.58 2.64 -1.69
N PHE A 263 5.24 3.79 -1.56
CA PHE A 263 5.95 4.21 -0.35
C PHE A 263 5.16 5.18 0.52
N ASP A 264 4.06 5.73 -0.01
CA ASP A 264 3.29 6.81 0.60
C ASP A 264 1.96 6.27 1.16
N ALA A 265 2.05 5.33 2.11
CA ALA A 265 0.89 4.67 2.69
C ALA A 265 0.53 5.06 4.14
N PRO A 266 1.25 5.96 4.85
CA PRO A 266 0.91 6.28 6.22
C PRO A 266 -0.37 7.09 6.34
N ALA A 267 -1.08 6.91 7.46
CA ALA A 267 -2.34 7.56 7.74
C ALA A 267 -2.22 9.08 7.85
N ALA A 268 -3.08 9.79 7.13
CA ALA A 268 -3.39 11.18 7.43
C ALA A 268 -4.40 11.23 8.58
N SER A 269 -3.95 11.35 9.81
CA SER A 269 -4.83 11.34 10.97
C SER A 269 -5.65 12.62 11.20
N GLY A 270 -5.59 13.57 10.27
CA GLY A 270 -6.41 14.78 10.27
C GLY A 270 -5.94 15.89 11.21
N GLY A 271 -4.71 15.85 11.67
CA GLY A 271 -4.07 16.92 12.43
C GLY A 271 -3.49 18.02 11.51
N ALA A 272 -3.32 19.22 12.04
CA ALA A 272 -2.63 20.29 11.32
C ALA A 272 -1.15 19.91 11.13
N GLY A 273 -0.75 19.68 9.88
CA GLY A 273 0.60 19.24 9.51
C GLY A 273 0.68 17.76 9.13
N ASP A 274 -0.42 17.02 9.18
CA ASP A 274 -0.47 15.67 8.65
C ASP A 274 -0.33 15.71 7.13
N ARG A 275 0.36 14.69 6.62
CA ARG A 275 0.68 14.58 5.21
C ARG A 275 -0.31 13.69 4.52
N PRO A 276 -0.48 13.98 3.26
CA PRO A 276 -1.34 13.20 2.42
C PRO A 276 -0.77 11.81 2.12
N ASP A 277 -1.66 10.83 2.10
CA ASP A 277 -1.33 9.44 1.80
C ASP A 277 -1.57 9.09 0.33
N ARG A 278 -0.89 8.03 -0.12
CA ARG A 278 -1.16 7.35 -1.38
C ARG A 278 -1.02 8.25 -2.61
N GLN A 279 -0.06 9.18 -2.59
CA GLN A 279 0.23 10.03 -3.75
C GLN A 279 1.39 9.53 -4.57
N GLY A 280 2.38 8.86 -3.93
CA GLY A 280 3.65 8.54 -4.52
C GLY A 280 3.90 7.03 -4.62
N PHE A 281 4.49 6.63 -5.74
CA PHE A 281 5.06 5.30 -5.94
C PHE A 281 6.36 5.41 -6.74
N ALA A 282 7.20 4.36 -6.69
CA ALA A 282 8.45 4.33 -7.44
C ALA A 282 8.72 2.96 -8.06
N VAL A 283 9.53 2.95 -9.13
CA VAL A 283 9.92 1.73 -9.87
C VAL A 283 11.43 1.73 -10.08
N ALA A 284 12.09 0.62 -9.70
CA ALA A 284 13.54 0.44 -9.82
C ALA A 284 13.93 -0.01 -11.23
N ARG A 285 14.46 0.91 -12.05
CA ARG A 285 14.86 0.65 -13.44
C ARG A 285 15.93 -0.43 -13.58
N SER A 286 16.85 -0.55 -12.63
CA SER A 286 17.95 -1.51 -12.65
C SER A 286 17.59 -2.88 -12.05
N HIS A 287 16.30 -3.15 -11.76
CA HIS A 287 15.86 -4.44 -11.29
C HIS A 287 16.13 -5.54 -12.33
N PRO A 288 16.49 -6.78 -11.92
CA PRO A 288 16.77 -7.88 -12.85
C PRO A 288 15.64 -8.20 -13.84
N TRP A 289 14.39 -7.95 -13.50
CA TRP A 289 13.24 -8.09 -14.41
C TRP A 289 13.34 -7.23 -15.68
N PHE A 290 14.14 -6.17 -15.64
CA PHE A 290 14.24 -5.15 -16.69
C PHE A 290 15.61 -5.16 -17.38
N THR A 291 16.39 -6.23 -17.25
CA THR A 291 17.74 -6.35 -17.85
C THR A 291 17.73 -6.10 -19.35
N ASP A 292 16.71 -6.63 -20.07
CA ASP A 292 16.56 -6.47 -21.53
C ASP A 292 15.74 -5.25 -21.95
N LEU A 293 15.41 -4.35 -21.01
CA LEU A 293 14.57 -3.20 -21.29
C LEU A 293 15.29 -2.17 -22.18
N VAL A 294 14.69 -1.85 -23.33
CA VAL A 294 15.18 -0.86 -24.29
C VAL A 294 14.02 0.03 -24.78
N PRO A 295 14.30 1.28 -25.21
CA PRO A 295 13.26 2.20 -25.69
C PRO A 295 12.44 1.68 -26.87
N THR A 296 13.06 0.86 -27.74
CA THR A 296 12.40 0.27 -28.92
C THR A 296 12.63 -1.24 -28.94
N PRO A 297 11.79 -2.03 -28.25
CA PRO A 297 11.91 -3.49 -28.20
C PRO A 297 11.74 -4.12 -29.59
N THR A 298 12.55 -5.14 -29.89
CA THR A 298 12.52 -5.90 -31.14
C THR A 298 12.59 -7.43 -30.94
N THR A 299 12.97 -7.88 -29.76
CA THR A 299 13.07 -9.31 -29.42
C THR A 299 12.04 -9.70 -28.36
N GLN A 300 11.75 -11.00 -28.23
CA GLN A 300 10.80 -11.48 -27.22
C GLN A 300 11.24 -11.13 -25.78
N ALA A 301 12.54 -11.24 -25.46
CA ALA A 301 13.05 -10.85 -24.15
C ALA A 301 12.86 -9.34 -23.86
N GLN A 302 13.09 -8.49 -24.87
CA GLN A 302 12.85 -7.05 -24.75
C GLN A 302 11.35 -6.71 -24.62
N PHE A 303 10.48 -7.43 -25.34
CA PHE A 303 9.02 -7.28 -25.16
C PHE A 303 8.57 -7.76 -23.78
N GLU A 304 9.15 -8.83 -23.27
CA GLU A 304 8.86 -9.32 -21.92
C GLU A 304 9.29 -8.29 -20.86
N ALA A 305 10.50 -7.75 -20.95
CA ALA A 305 11.00 -6.73 -20.05
C ALA A 305 10.12 -5.47 -20.06
N MET A 306 9.73 -4.98 -21.26
CA MET A 306 8.83 -3.83 -21.40
C MET A 306 7.43 -4.11 -20.83
N ARG A 307 6.90 -5.33 -21.06
CA ARG A 307 5.62 -5.76 -20.49
C ARG A 307 5.64 -5.77 -18.96
N LYS A 308 6.70 -6.35 -18.36
CA LYS A 308 6.90 -6.34 -16.91
C LYS A 308 7.10 -4.93 -16.38
N PHE A 309 7.82 -4.09 -17.10
CA PHE A 309 8.02 -2.70 -16.70
C PHE A 309 6.70 -1.92 -16.65
N LEU A 310 5.88 -2.01 -17.69
CA LEU A 310 4.53 -1.42 -17.68
C LEU A 310 3.68 -2.03 -16.56
N TYR A 311 3.76 -3.35 -16.37
CA TYR A 311 3.01 -4.04 -15.32
C TYR A 311 3.32 -3.47 -13.93
N VAL A 312 4.60 -3.31 -13.57
CA VAL A 312 5.01 -2.76 -12.26
C VAL A 312 4.49 -1.33 -12.09
N TRP A 313 4.60 -0.48 -13.11
CA TRP A 313 4.08 0.88 -13.05
C TRP A 313 2.57 0.95 -12.81
N VAL A 314 1.80 0.13 -13.50
CA VAL A 314 0.32 0.09 -13.32
C VAL A 314 -0.04 -0.51 -11.96
N HIS A 315 0.71 -1.52 -11.50
CA HIS A 315 0.53 -2.19 -10.22
C HIS A 315 0.73 -1.22 -9.04
N GLU A 316 1.90 -0.56 -8.98
CA GLU A 316 2.20 0.38 -7.90
C GLU A 316 1.25 1.58 -7.87
N ALA A 317 0.91 2.12 -9.04
CA ALA A 317 -0.14 3.12 -9.14
C ALA A 317 -1.50 2.59 -8.64
N GLY A 318 -1.79 1.28 -8.80
CA GLY A 318 -3.00 0.63 -8.27
C GLY A 318 -3.10 0.71 -6.74
N HIS A 319 -1.98 0.59 -6.04
CA HIS A 319 -1.97 0.77 -4.59
C HIS A 319 -2.33 2.21 -4.19
N ALA A 320 -1.92 3.21 -4.95
CA ALA A 320 -2.34 4.59 -4.71
C ALA A 320 -3.87 4.80 -4.90
N TRP A 321 -4.55 3.97 -5.70
CA TRP A 321 -6.01 3.88 -5.78
C TRP A 321 -6.64 3.10 -4.61
N ASN A 322 -5.88 2.76 -3.58
CA ASN A 322 -6.28 1.95 -2.43
C ASN A 322 -6.66 0.51 -2.80
N LEU A 323 -6.02 -0.04 -3.81
CA LEU A 323 -6.17 -1.45 -4.16
C LEU A 323 -5.14 -2.28 -3.39
N LEU A 324 -5.60 -3.30 -2.71
CA LEU A 324 -4.75 -4.36 -2.17
C LEU A 324 -4.45 -5.40 -3.25
N HIS A 325 -3.49 -6.27 -3.02
CA HIS A 325 -3.27 -7.41 -3.91
C HIS A 325 -4.51 -8.31 -4.01
N SER A 326 -4.66 -8.97 -5.16
CA SER A 326 -5.83 -9.82 -5.41
C SER A 326 -5.99 -10.94 -4.36
N TRP A 327 -4.89 -11.55 -3.92
CA TRP A 327 -4.95 -12.60 -2.86
C TRP A 327 -5.34 -12.04 -1.50
N ASN A 328 -4.93 -10.83 -1.13
CA ASN A 328 -5.36 -10.19 0.12
C ASN A 328 -6.88 -9.95 0.16
N LYS A 329 -7.51 -9.93 -1.00
CA LYS A 329 -8.96 -9.79 -1.18
C LYS A 329 -9.66 -11.15 -1.41
N GLY A 330 -8.98 -12.27 -1.16
CA GLY A 330 -9.51 -13.62 -1.35
C GLY A 330 -9.64 -14.05 -2.82
N ARG A 331 -8.93 -13.40 -3.75
CA ARG A 331 -8.96 -13.70 -5.19
C ARG A 331 -7.59 -14.08 -5.75
N PRO A 332 -6.89 -15.11 -5.21
CA PRO A 332 -5.52 -15.45 -5.60
C PRO A 332 -5.39 -15.89 -7.07
N SER A 333 -6.48 -16.34 -7.69
CA SER A 333 -6.54 -16.70 -9.11
C SER A 333 -7.13 -15.60 -10.00
N ALA A 334 -7.13 -14.33 -9.59
CA ALA A 334 -7.53 -13.23 -10.44
C ALA A 334 -6.45 -12.91 -11.50
N LEU A 335 -6.88 -12.69 -12.73
CA LEU A 335 -6.04 -12.17 -13.82
C LEU A 335 -6.15 -10.64 -13.82
N SER A 336 -5.35 -10.01 -12.98
CA SER A 336 -5.39 -8.56 -12.72
C SER A 336 -4.00 -7.94 -12.64
N TRP A 337 -3.93 -6.62 -12.87
CA TRP A 337 -2.74 -5.83 -12.56
C TRP A 337 -2.32 -5.95 -11.09
N MET A 338 -3.26 -6.24 -10.15
CA MET A 338 -3.02 -6.35 -8.71
C MET A 338 -2.65 -7.76 -8.25
N ASN A 339 -2.43 -8.73 -9.15
CA ASN A 339 -1.96 -10.07 -8.79
C ASN A 339 -0.52 -10.25 -9.26
N TYR A 340 0.28 -11.07 -8.57
CA TYR A 340 1.61 -11.42 -9.04
C TYR A 340 1.56 -12.58 -10.02
N ASP A 341 2.30 -12.51 -11.11
CA ASP A 341 2.36 -13.55 -12.14
C ASP A 341 2.85 -14.88 -11.57
N TRP A 342 3.88 -14.86 -10.74
CA TRP A 342 4.43 -16.07 -10.12
C TRP A 342 3.47 -16.70 -9.09
N ARG A 343 2.71 -15.90 -8.31
CA ARG A 343 1.67 -16.44 -7.40
C ARG A 343 0.53 -17.09 -8.14
N TYR A 344 0.05 -16.43 -9.18
CA TYR A 344 -0.98 -17.00 -10.05
C TYR A 344 -0.51 -18.30 -10.70
N ASP A 345 0.72 -18.33 -11.24
CA ASP A 345 1.31 -19.48 -11.90
C ASP A 345 1.55 -20.64 -10.93
N ALA A 346 1.88 -20.36 -9.67
CA ALA A 346 2.00 -21.39 -8.62
C ALA A 346 0.69 -22.20 -8.42
N ILE A 347 -0.45 -21.53 -8.54
CA ILE A 347 -1.78 -22.14 -8.39
C ILE A 347 -2.26 -22.76 -9.71
N ASN A 348 -2.08 -22.08 -10.85
CA ASN A 348 -2.75 -22.37 -12.10
C ASN A 348 -1.83 -23.01 -13.16
N GLY A 349 -0.54 -23.15 -12.88
CA GLY A 349 0.47 -23.70 -13.77
C GLY A 349 1.34 -22.63 -14.44
N ALA A 350 2.57 -23.01 -14.77
CA ALA A 350 3.58 -22.10 -15.30
C ALA A 350 3.11 -21.37 -16.60
N ASN A 351 3.40 -20.08 -16.68
CA ASN A 351 3.02 -19.17 -17.77
C ASN A 351 1.50 -18.98 -17.97
N SER A 352 0.67 -19.43 -17.03
CA SER A 352 -0.78 -19.32 -17.12
C SER A 352 -1.23 -17.86 -16.97
N PHE A 353 -0.54 -17.09 -16.12
CA PHE A 353 -0.85 -15.67 -15.93
C PHE A 353 -0.77 -14.89 -17.23
N TRP A 354 0.40 -14.81 -17.83
CA TRP A 354 0.60 -14.06 -19.08
C TRP A 354 -0.17 -14.63 -20.27
N GLY A 355 -0.45 -15.94 -20.27
CA GLY A 355 -1.30 -16.60 -21.26
C GLY A 355 -2.77 -16.24 -21.16
N GLY A 356 -3.24 -15.88 -19.98
CA GLY A 356 -4.64 -15.50 -19.70
C GLY A 356 -4.88 -14.02 -19.44
N PHE A 357 -3.85 -13.26 -19.11
CA PHE A 357 -3.96 -11.88 -18.63
C PHE A 357 -4.31 -10.91 -19.75
N ARG A 358 -5.48 -10.31 -19.65
CA ARG A 358 -6.00 -9.35 -20.63
C ARG A 358 -5.48 -7.92 -20.45
N MET A 359 -4.51 -7.70 -19.59
CA MET A 359 -3.95 -6.37 -19.29
C MET A 359 -5.00 -5.39 -18.76
N ARG A 360 -5.80 -5.83 -17.80
CA ARG A 360 -6.82 -5.03 -17.12
C ARG A 360 -6.90 -5.34 -15.63
N PHE A 361 -7.57 -4.49 -14.87
CA PHE A 361 -8.01 -4.79 -13.50
C PHE A 361 -9.13 -5.83 -13.51
N ASP A 362 -9.31 -6.59 -12.44
CA ASP A 362 -10.47 -7.48 -12.30
C ASP A 362 -11.78 -6.69 -12.10
N ASP A 363 -12.91 -7.38 -12.16
CA ASP A 363 -14.20 -6.71 -12.14
C ASP A 363 -14.48 -5.99 -10.81
N GLU A 364 -14.05 -6.53 -9.67
CA GLU A 364 -14.23 -5.89 -8.36
C GLU A 364 -13.32 -4.67 -8.19
N GLU A 365 -12.09 -4.75 -8.68
CA GLU A 365 -11.17 -3.62 -8.73
C GLU A 365 -11.70 -2.50 -9.62
N LEU A 366 -12.29 -2.84 -10.77
CA LEU A 366 -12.97 -1.87 -11.62
C LEU A 366 -14.16 -1.21 -10.92
N VAL A 367 -14.96 -1.99 -10.18
CA VAL A 367 -16.05 -1.43 -9.36
C VAL A 367 -15.50 -0.48 -8.31
N HIS A 368 -14.42 -0.85 -7.62
CA HIS A 368 -13.75 0.03 -6.64
C HIS A 368 -13.27 1.34 -7.28
N ILE A 369 -12.50 1.27 -8.35
CA ILE A 369 -11.96 2.46 -9.04
C ILE A 369 -13.10 3.38 -9.51
N ARG A 370 -14.12 2.82 -10.18
CA ARG A 370 -15.21 3.58 -10.83
C ARG A 370 -16.25 4.07 -9.83
N HIS A 371 -16.67 3.20 -8.92
CA HIS A 371 -17.90 3.34 -8.12
C HIS A 371 -17.67 3.33 -6.62
N GLY A 372 -16.46 3.06 -6.14
CA GLY A 372 -16.11 3.05 -4.72
C GLY A 372 -16.37 4.38 -4.02
N ASP A 373 -16.42 4.36 -2.70
CA ASP A 373 -16.49 5.57 -1.89
C ASP A 373 -15.35 6.54 -2.30
N ARG A 374 -15.71 7.79 -2.53
CA ARG A 374 -14.73 8.80 -2.90
C ARG A 374 -13.55 8.83 -1.91
N ARG A 375 -13.83 8.73 -0.60
CA ARG A 375 -12.78 8.78 0.42
C ARG A 375 -11.83 7.59 0.33
N ALA A 376 -12.35 6.41 0.04
CA ALA A 376 -11.54 5.22 -0.12
C ALA A 376 -10.63 5.29 -1.35
N VAL A 377 -11.13 5.84 -2.46
CA VAL A 377 -10.47 5.78 -3.77
C VAL A 377 -9.51 6.94 -4.01
N ILE A 378 -9.85 8.16 -3.53
CA ILE A 378 -9.07 9.39 -3.81
C ILE A 378 -7.77 9.41 -3.01
N MET A 379 -6.70 9.92 -3.61
CA MET A 379 -5.41 10.11 -2.93
C MET A 379 -5.58 11.08 -1.77
N GLY A 380 -5.02 10.74 -0.60
CA GLY A 380 -5.22 11.47 0.66
C GLY A 380 -6.61 11.36 1.26
N GLY A 381 -7.35 10.34 0.87
CA GLY A 381 -8.62 9.99 1.48
C GLY A 381 -8.47 9.09 2.70
N ASP A 382 -9.08 7.90 2.66
CA ASP A 382 -8.94 6.91 3.74
C ASP A 382 -7.56 6.24 3.67
N ASP A 383 -7.10 5.73 4.80
CA ASP A 383 -5.82 5.04 4.94
C ASP A 383 -5.68 3.88 3.95
N TRP A 384 -4.48 3.56 3.53
CA TRP A 384 -4.27 2.43 2.65
C TRP A 384 -4.70 1.11 3.29
N GLY A 385 -5.42 0.30 2.53
CA GLY A 385 -5.99 -0.97 2.99
C GLY A 385 -7.28 -0.83 3.82
N SER A 386 -7.74 0.39 4.13
CA SER A 386 -8.95 0.61 4.93
C SER A 386 -10.21 0.86 4.11
N GLY A 387 -10.07 1.22 2.85
CA GLY A 387 -11.17 1.57 1.94
C GLY A 387 -11.83 0.40 1.22
N GLY A 388 -11.55 -0.83 1.63
CA GLY A 388 -11.95 -2.05 0.93
C GLY A 388 -13.40 -2.49 1.15
N HIS A 389 -14.33 -1.58 1.37
CA HIS A 389 -15.75 -1.93 1.60
C HIS A 389 -16.47 -2.52 0.38
N LEU A 390 -15.86 -2.54 -0.78
CA LEU A 390 -16.29 -3.32 -1.95
C LEU A 390 -15.51 -4.64 -2.08
N ASP A 391 -14.43 -4.81 -1.34
CA ASP A 391 -13.65 -6.02 -1.29
C ASP A 391 -14.15 -6.92 -0.14
N ALA A 392 -14.00 -8.24 -0.28
CA ALA A 392 -14.34 -9.15 0.79
C ALA A 392 -13.46 -8.88 2.01
N PRO A 393 -14.03 -8.74 3.22
CA PRO A 393 -13.21 -8.54 4.41
C PRO A 393 -12.36 -9.78 4.65
N PRO A 394 -11.05 -9.61 4.89
CA PRO A 394 -10.24 -10.74 5.29
C PRO A 394 -10.55 -11.18 6.72
N SER A 395 -10.47 -12.39 6.99
CA SER A 395 -9.61 -13.19 7.84
C SER A 395 -9.83 -13.16 9.37
N ALA A 396 -10.54 -12.25 10.01
CA ALA A 396 -10.84 -12.39 11.45
C ALA A 396 -11.65 -13.69 11.74
N SER A 397 -12.33 -14.22 10.72
CA SER A 397 -13.12 -15.45 10.75
C SER A 397 -12.38 -16.70 10.26
N LEU A 398 -11.16 -16.59 9.73
CA LEU A 398 -10.41 -17.77 9.29
C LEU A 398 -9.97 -18.60 10.50
N GLU A 399 -10.32 -19.86 10.49
CA GLU A 399 -9.89 -20.83 11.50
C GLU A 399 -8.82 -21.75 10.92
N ALA A 400 -7.90 -22.21 11.78
CA ALA A 400 -6.90 -23.18 11.39
C ALA A 400 -7.61 -24.48 10.96
N GLY A 401 -7.33 -24.95 9.74
CA GLY A 401 -7.78 -26.27 9.29
C GLY A 401 -7.07 -27.39 10.09
N PRO A 402 -7.73 -28.52 10.32
CA PRO A 402 -7.15 -29.60 11.13
C PRO A 402 -5.91 -30.26 10.53
N ASP A 403 -5.70 -30.13 9.23
CA ASP A 403 -4.64 -30.85 8.49
C ASP A 403 -3.72 -29.89 7.69
N GLN A 404 -3.37 -28.74 8.26
CA GLN A 404 -2.46 -27.81 7.59
C GLN A 404 -1.04 -28.39 7.55
N PRO A 405 -0.37 -28.36 6.37
CA PRO A 405 1.01 -28.87 6.24
C PRO A 405 2.03 -27.98 6.96
N LEU A 406 1.65 -26.73 7.23
CA LEU A 406 2.42 -25.77 8.01
C LEU A 406 1.65 -25.36 9.27
N GLU A 407 2.36 -25.24 10.37
CA GLU A 407 1.88 -24.58 11.58
C GLU A 407 2.45 -23.16 11.64
N LEU A 408 1.57 -22.15 11.75
CA LEU A 408 1.94 -20.76 11.99
C LEU A 408 1.77 -20.44 13.46
N ILE A 409 2.81 -19.94 14.10
CA ILE A 409 2.84 -19.60 15.51
C ILE A 409 3.18 -18.13 15.66
N VAL A 410 2.30 -17.39 16.39
CA VAL A 410 2.56 -16.02 16.82
C VAL A 410 3.15 -16.06 18.23
N ARG A 411 4.32 -15.49 18.41
CA ARG A 411 4.98 -15.36 19.72
C ARG A 411 5.26 -13.89 19.99
N ALA A 412 4.98 -13.46 21.18
CA ALA A 412 5.24 -12.10 21.61
C ALA A 412 5.63 -12.06 23.10
N LYS A 413 6.31 -11.03 23.50
CA LYS A 413 6.47 -10.67 24.90
C LYS A 413 5.08 -10.49 25.52
N PRO A 414 4.79 -11.08 26.68
CA PRO A 414 3.43 -11.07 27.24
C PRO A 414 2.99 -9.68 27.76
N TYR A 415 3.95 -8.78 27.99
CA TYR A 415 3.72 -7.44 28.51
C TYR A 415 4.65 -6.43 27.83
N PHE A 416 4.08 -5.29 27.42
CA PHE A 416 4.78 -4.12 26.91
C PHE A 416 4.42 -2.90 27.77
N ALA A 417 5.37 -2.02 28.02
CA ALA A 417 5.07 -0.70 28.54
C ALA A 417 4.28 0.11 27.51
N LEU A 418 3.50 1.10 27.97
CA LEU A 418 2.88 2.04 27.02
C LEU A 418 4.00 2.77 26.25
N MET A 419 3.80 3.00 24.97
CA MET A 419 4.79 3.60 24.05
C MET A 419 5.98 2.69 23.67
N GLU A 420 6.17 1.55 24.31
CA GLU A 420 7.20 0.60 23.86
C GLU A 420 6.86 0.07 22.47
N PRO A 421 7.79 0.12 21.50
CA PRO A 421 7.58 -0.49 20.19
C PRO A 421 7.28 -1.98 20.30
N VAL A 422 6.19 -2.41 19.66
CA VAL A 422 5.73 -3.79 19.68
C VAL A 422 6.19 -4.52 18.43
N ALA A 423 6.93 -5.60 18.62
CA ALA A 423 7.25 -6.57 17.59
C ALA A 423 6.82 -7.97 18.02
N ILE A 424 6.44 -8.79 17.06
CA ILE A 424 6.12 -10.20 17.27
C ILE A 424 7.10 -11.10 16.52
N GLU A 425 7.24 -12.33 16.96
CA GLU A 425 7.88 -13.41 16.20
C GLU A 425 6.77 -14.18 15.47
N LEU A 426 6.84 -14.25 14.16
CA LEU A 426 6.09 -15.19 13.34
C LEU A 426 6.99 -16.40 13.07
N ARG A 427 6.46 -17.60 13.31
CA ARG A 427 7.20 -18.85 13.10
C ARG A 427 6.37 -19.80 12.25
N LEU A 428 6.95 -20.24 11.14
CA LEU A 428 6.44 -21.35 10.34
C LEU A 428 7.14 -22.65 10.75
N ARG A 429 6.39 -23.73 10.88
CA ARG A 429 6.90 -25.07 11.13
C ARG A 429 6.27 -26.06 10.16
N ASN A 430 7.12 -26.86 9.50
CA ASN A 430 6.66 -28.00 8.71
C ASN A 430 6.14 -29.11 9.64
N THR A 431 4.89 -29.53 9.44
CA THR A 431 4.24 -30.59 10.22
C THR A 431 4.25 -31.94 9.50
N THR A 432 4.78 -31.99 8.27
CA THR A 432 4.73 -33.17 7.39
C THR A 432 6.07 -33.93 7.36
N PRO A 433 6.07 -35.21 6.93
CA PRO A 433 7.30 -36.01 6.80
C PRO A 433 8.09 -35.69 5.53
N VAL A 434 7.73 -34.65 4.74
CA VAL A 434 8.41 -34.26 3.50
C VAL A 434 8.92 -32.82 3.59
N PRO A 435 9.98 -32.45 2.87
CA PRO A 435 10.40 -31.05 2.80
C PRO A 435 9.34 -30.18 2.15
N ILE A 436 9.18 -28.93 2.62
CA ILE A 436 8.19 -27.96 2.11
C ILE A 436 8.93 -26.67 1.73
N PRO A 437 8.82 -26.20 0.47
CA PRO A 437 9.24 -24.84 0.11
C PRO A 437 8.22 -23.83 0.65
N ILE A 438 8.73 -22.71 1.18
CA ILE A 438 7.95 -21.57 1.67
C ILE A 438 8.55 -20.27 1.13
N ASP A 439 7.78 -19.19 1.11
CA ASP A 439 8.30 -17.83 1.06
C ASP A 439 8.62 -17.38 2.51
N PRO A 440 9.89 -17.12 2.86
CA PRO A 440 10.27 -16.79 4.23
C PRO A 440 9.98 -15.33 4.62
N ARG A 441 9.49 -14.49 3.72
CA ARG A 441 9.20 -13.07 3.99
C ARG A 441 7.88 -12.94 4.72
N LEU A 442 7.91 -12.98 6.05
CA LEU A 442 6.69 -12.99 6.89
C LEU A 442 6.20 -11.58 7.28
N ASP A 443 6.97 -10.52 6.98
CA ASP A 443 6.49 -9.16 7.18
C ASP A 443 5.35 -8.84 6.19
N PRO A 444 4.21 -8.30 6.66
CA PRO A 444 3.06 -7.95 5.82
C PRO A 444 3.37 -7.05 4.62
N ARG A 445 4.48 -6.28 4.65
CA ARG A 445 4.91 -5.44 3.51
C ARG A 445 5.18 -6.23 2.23
N HIS A 446 5.47 -7.52 2.33
CA HIS A 446 5.71 -8.43 1.20
C HIS A 446 4.44 -9.15 0.72
N GLY A 447 3.31 -8.94 1.39
CA GLY A 447 2.03 -9.52 1.00
C GLY A 447 1.86 -11.02 1.25
N THR A 448 2.79 -11.69 1.94
CA THR A 448 2.70 -13.11 2.28
C THR A 448 1.97 -13.38 3.60
N THR A 449 1.80 -12.35 4.42
CA THR A 449 1.19 -12.47 5.74
C THR A 449 0.14 -11.40 5.95
N MET A 450 -0.99 -11.80 6.53
CA MET A 450 -2.03 -10.91 7.04
C MET A 450 -2.07 -11.01 8.57
N ILE A 451 -2.16 -9.89 9.25
CA ILE A 451 -2.22 -9.83 10.72
C ILE A 451 -3.45 -9.06 11.16
N VAL A 452 -4.23 -9.67 12.05
CA VAL A 452 -5.43 -9.07 12.61
C VAL A 452 -5.24 -8.84 14.10
N VAL A 453 -5.56 -7.64 14.57
CA VAL A 453 -5.40 -7.25 15.96
C VAL A 453 -6.75 -6.86 16.57
N SER A 454 -7.13 -7.52 17.66
CA SER A 454 -8.23 -7.09 18.54
C SER A 454 -7.68 -6.17 19.61
N ARG A 455 -8.28 -5.00 19.71
CA ARG A 455 -7.89 -3.93 20.65
C ARG A 455 -8.66 -4.02 21.98
N PRO A 456 -8.20 -3.35 23.05
CA PRO A 456 -8.89 -3.35 24.34
C PRO A 456 -10.32 -2.79 24.32
N ASP A 457 -10.64 -1.93 23.36
CA ASP A 457 -11.97 -1.38 23.11
C ASP A 457 -12.94 -2.36 22.42
N GLY A 458 -12.45 -3.57 22.07
CA GLY A 458 -13.21 -4.61 21.39
C GLY A 458 -13.25 -4.48 19.86
N THR A 459 -12.60 -3.48 19.30
CA THR A 459 -12.48 -3.35 17.82
C THR A 459 -11.45 -4.33 17.30
N TRP A 460 -11.69 -4.84 16.09
CA TRP A 460 -10.75 -5.63 15.31
C TRP A 460 -10.25 -4.81 14.15
N ARG A 461 -8.95 -4.85 13.89
CA ARG A 461 -8.33 -4.17 12.77
C ARG A 461 -7.33 -5.08 12.07
N ASP A 462 -7.33 -5.05 10.76
CA ASP A 462 -6.23 -5.59 9.98
C ASP A 462 -5.03 -4.66 10.11
N TYR A 463 -3.85 -5.24 10.30
CA TYR A 463 -2.60 -4.49 10.24
C TYR A 463 -2.16 -4.39 8.79
N THR A 464 -2.03 -3.18 8.30
CA THR A 464 -1.47 -2.89 6.98
C THR A 464 -0.19 -2.08 7.16
N SER A 465 0.89 -2.49 6.52
CA SER A 465 2.17 -1.79 6.59
C SER A 465 2.07 -0.38 5.99
N VAL A 466 3.02 0.49 6.32
CA VAL A 466 3.16 1.84 5.74
C VAL A 466 3.72 1.83 4.31
N MET A 467 4.09 0.66 3.79
CA MET A 467 4.60 0.47 2.43
C MET A 467 4.20 -0.89 1.89
N CYS A 468 4.19 -1.01 0.56
CA CYS A 468 4.02 -2.26 -0.15
C CYS A 468 5.18 -2.48 -1.10
N LEU A 469 5.80 -3.66 -1.06
CA LEU A 469 6.98 -4.01 -1.83
C LEU A 469 6.64 -5.08 -2.86
N LEU A 470 6.94 -4.81 -4.13
CA LEU A 470 6.87 -5.80 -5.20
C LEU A 470 8.24 -6.46 -5.36
N ASP A 471 8.41 -7.63 -4.77
CA ASP A 471 9.68 -8.36 -4.70
C ASP A 471 9.65 -9.66 -5.49
N ASP A 472 10.85 -10.13 -5.89
CA ASP A 472 11.04 -11.49 -6.37
C ASP A 472 10.81 -12.52 -5.25
N PRO A 473 10.18 -13.68 -5.55
CA PRO A 473 10.08 -14.76 -4.58
C PRO A 473 11.47 -15.31 -4.24
N ALA A 474 11.71 -15.55 -2.95
CA ALA A 474 12.96 -16.11 -2.44
C ALA A 474 12.69 -17.40 -1.66
N PRO A 475 12.38 -18.54 -2.32
CA PRO A 475 11.91 -19.74 -1.64
C PRO A 475 12.99 -20.33 -0.71
N LEU A 476 12.56 -20.67 0.51
CA LEU A 476 13.30 -21.41 1.51
C LEU A 476 12.67 -22.79 1.67
N THR A 477 13.46 -23.86 1.77
CA THR A 477 12.95 -25.20 2.01
C THR A 477 13.05 -25.57 3.49
N LEU A 478 11.91 -25.77 4.15
CA LEU A 478 11.84 -26.35 5.49
C LEU A 478 12.04 -27.87 5.39
N ALA A 479 12.90 -28.41 6.25
CA ALA A 479 13.09 -29.86 6.37
C ALA A 479 11.79 -30.56 6.83
N PRO A 480 11.71 -31.90 6.70
CA PRO A 480 10.63 -32.68 7.28
C PRO A 480 10.49 -32.44 8.79
N ALA A 481 9.24 -32.54 9.28
CA ALA A 481 8.93 -32.41 10.70
C ALA A 481 9.88 -33.22 11.59
N ALA A 482 10.48 -32.55 12.58
CA ALA A 482 11.30 -33.23 13.59
C ALA A 482 10.43 -34.14 14.47
N THR A 483 10.94 -35.27 14.89
CA THR A 483 10.27 -36.21 15.84
C THR A 483 10.05 -35.58 17.21
N ASP A 484 10.92 -34.67 17.62
CA ASP A 484 10.75 -33.84 18.80
C ASP A 484 10.25 -32.47 18.38
N SER A 485 8.96 -32.22 18.56
CA SER A 485 8.32 -30.95 18.21
C SER A 485 8.76 -29.79 19.09
N ALA A 486 9.43 -30.02 20.20
CA ALA A 486 9.94 -28.96 21.10
C ALA A 486 11.38 -28.54 20.74
N ALA A 487 12.14 -29.37 20.00
CA ALA A 487 13.49 -29.03 19.60
C ALA A 487 13.51 -28.00 18.47
N GLU A 488 14.41 -27.05 18.54
CA GLU A 488 14.70 -26.15 17.42
C GLU A 488 15.44 -26.90 16.31
N GLY A 489 14.99 -26.72 15.06
CA GLY A 489 15.54 -27.49 13.94
C GLY A 489 15.28 -26.88 12.58
N PRO A 490 15.78 -27.49 11.51
CA PRO A 490 15.63 -26.99 10.13
C PRO A 490 14.21 -27.14 9.57
N ASP A 491 13.29 -27.71 10.34
CA ASP A 491 11.86 -27.80 10.03
C ASP A 491 11.10 -26.49 10.32
N ARG A 492 11.79 -25.43 10.72
CA ARG A 492 11.20 -24.15 11.14
C ARG A 492 11.97 -22.95 10.60
N TYR A 493 11.20 -21.88 10.41
CA TYR A 493 11.70 -20.54 10.10
C TYR A 493 11.00 -19.52 11.00
N SER A 494 11.69 -18.49 11.43
CA SER A 494 11.12 -17.41 12.25
C SER A 494 11.62 -16.06 11.77
N GLU A 495 10.72 -15.10 11.78
CA GLU A 495 11.00 -13.71 11.48
C GLU A 495 10.39 -12.79 12.54
N GLN A 496 11.05 -11.67 12.83
CA GLN A 496 10.51 -10.62 13.69
C GLN A 496 9.74 -9.62 12.84
N VAL A 497 8.48 -9.39 13.20
CA VAL A 497 7.58 -8.47 12.49
C VAL A 497 7.22 -7.29 13.39
N PRO A 498 7.58 -6.06 13.03
CA PRO A 498 7.18 -4.86 13.77
C PRO A 498 5.70 -4.57 13.52
N LEU A 499 4.96 -4.30 14.60
CA LEU A 499 3.53 -3.99 14.55
C LEU A 499 3.16 -2.66 15.22
N THR A 500 4.14 -1.85 15.58
CA THR A 500 3.91 -0.60 16.35
C THR A 500 3.03 0.37 15.61
N PHE A 501 3.32 0.61 14.34
CA PHE A 501 2.66 1.60 13.51
C PHE A 501 2.42 1.04 12.09
N GLY A 502 1.23 1.29 11.56
CA GLY A 502 0.83 0.89 10.21
C GLY A 502 0.09 2.02 9.50
N SER A 503 -0.52 1.73 8.35
CA SER A 503 -1.24 2.72 7.55
C SER A 503 -2.38 3.41 8.32
N ALA A 504 -3.03 2.71 9.25
CA ALA A 504 -4.08 3.24 10.12
C ALA A 504 -3.56 3.85 11.45
N GLY A 505 -2.25 4.13 11.55
CA GLY A 505 -1.63 4.71 12.73
C GLY A 505 -1.13 3.69 13.76
N PHE A 506 -1.00 4.12 15.02
CA PHE A 506 -0.55 3.25 16.10
C PHE A 506 -1.55 2.13 16.40
N VAL A 507 -1.03 0.91 16.49
CA VAL A 507 -1.84 -0.27 16.81
C VAL A 507 -2.05 -0.42 18.31
N PHE A 508 -1.00 -0.14 19.12
CA PHE A 508 -0.93 -0.40 20.56
C PHE A 508 -0.95 0.90 21.38
N ASP A 509 -1.86 1.80 21.08
CA ASP A 509 -2.00 3.13 21.69
C ASP A 509 -2.87 3.18 22.97
N LEU A 510 -3.52 2.08 23.32
CA LEU A 510 -4.39 1.98 24.49
C LEU A 510 -3.82 0.99 25.52
N PRO A 511 -3.85 1.29 26.83
CA PRO A 511 -3.59 0.29 27.85
C PRO A 511 -4.65 -0.83 27.81
N GLY A 512 -4.23 -2.08 28.00
CA GLY A 512 -5.14 -3.22 28.04
C GLY A 512 -4.61 -4.47 27.37
N THR A 513 -5.51 -5.40 27.09
CA THR A 513 -5.18 -6.68 26.44
C THR A 513 -5.52 -6.63 24.96
N TYR A 514 -4.52 -6.92 24.15
CA TYR A 514 -4.64 -7.11 22.71
C TYR A 514 -4.61 -8.60 22.37
N ARG A 515 -5.27 -8.99 21.28
CA ARG A 515 -5.21 -10.33 20.72
C ARG A 515 -4.75 -10.25 19.28
N ILE A 516 -3.78 -11.06 18.92
CA ILE A 516 -3.12 -11.04 17.61
C ILE A 516 -3.33 -12.39 16.96
N LYS A 517 -3.76 -12.38 15.71
CA LYS A 517 -3.90 -13.55 14.85
C LYS A 517 -3.20 -13.27 13.52
N ALA A 518 -2.50 -14.27 13.00
CA ALA A 518 -1.81 -14.17 11.72
C ALA A 518 -2.29 -15.24 10.74
N VAL A 519 -2.23 -14.92 9.47
CA VAL A 519 -2.49 -15.82 8.34
C VAL A 519 -1.32 -15.72 7.39
N TYR A 520 -0.64 -16.80 7.14
CA TYR A 520 0.39 -16.93 6.10
C TYR A 520 -0.28 -17.48 4.84
N ASP A 521 0.06 -16.88 3.70
CA ASP A 521 -0.38 -17.32 2.37
C ASP A 521 0.69 -16.94 1.34
N ASP A 522 1.41 -17.92 0.79
CA ASP A 522 2.40 -17.70 -0.27
C ASP A 522 1.85 -18.01 -1.67
N GLY A 523 0.55 -18.25 -1.79
CA GLY A 523 -0.15 -18.61 -3.02
C GLY A 523 -0.24 -20.13 -3.25
N THR A 524 0.57 -20.93 -2.56
CA THR A 524 0.52 -22.40 -2.62
C THR A 524 0.11 -23.03 -1.28
N LEU A 525 0.51 -22.40 -0.20
CA LEU A 525 0.32 -22.87 1.16
C LEU A 525 -0.36 -21.77 1.98
N THR A 526 -1.31 -22.18 2.79
CA THR A 526 -1.98 -21.30 3.76
C THR A 526 -1.83 -21.89 5.15
N ALA A 527 -1.46 -21.05 6.13
CA ALA A 527 -1.44 -21.42 7.53
C ALA A 527 -2.06 -20.32 8.39
N VAL A 528 -2.89 -20.70 9.35
CA VAL A 528 -3.58 -19.78 10.26
C VAL A 528 -3.09 -20.03 11.68
N SER A 529 -2.71 -18.96 12.39
CA SER A 529 -2.23 -19.08 13.76
C SER A 529 -3.35 -19.21 14.78
N GLU A 530 -3.03 -19.77 15.94
CA GLU A 530 -3.80 -19.53 17.16
C GLU A 530 -3.70 -18.06 17.58
N VAL A 531 -4.61 -17.63 18.43
CA VAL A 531 -4.64 -16.26 18.95
C VAL A 531 -3.59 -16.09 20.04
N ALA A 532 -2.64 -15.19 19.83
CA ALA A 532 -1.70 -14.74 20.86
C ALA A 532 -2.27 -13.52 21.61
N ALA A 533 -2.02 -13.45 22.92
CA ALA A 533 -2.44 -12.31 23.73
C ALA A 533 -1.23 -11.55 24.28
N VAL A 534 -1.26 -10.22 24.15
CA VAL A 534 -0.27 -9.32 24.73
C VAL A 534 -0.97 -8.26 25.58
N ARG A 535 -0.29 -7.77 26.62
CA ARG A 535 -0.82 -6.73 27.48
C ARG A 535 0.04 -5.48 27.39
N VAL A 536 -0.60 -4.34 27.15
CA VAL A 536 0.01 -3.01 27.21
C VAL A 536 -0.32 -2.37 28.55
N GLY A 537 0.70 -1.86 29.24
CA GLY A 537 0.57 -1.22 30.54
C GLY A 537 -0.02 0.19 30.49
N VAL A 538 -0.20 0.77 31.65
CA VAL A 538 -0.54 2.20 31.83
C VAL A 538 0.75 3.00 32.06
N PRO A 539 0.75 4.33 31.83
CA PRO A 539 1.87 5.17 32.24
C PRO A 539 2.14 5.02 33.75
N LEU A 540 3.39 4.83 34.12
CA LEU A 540 3.78 4.63 35.55
C LEU A 540 4.14 5.95 36.24
N SER A 541 4.29 7.03 35.47
CA SER A 541 4.63 8.35 35.96
C SER A 541 3.90 9.46 35.21
N ARG A 542 3.85 10.67 35.80
CA ARG A 542 3.34 11.86 35.10
C ARG A 542 4.23 12.26 33.91
N GLU A 543 5.47 11.87 33.93
CA GLU A 543 6.40 12.16 32.83
C GLU A 543 6.12 11.26 31.63
N GLU A 544 5.88 9.96 31.87
CA GLU A 544 5.41 9.04 30.82
C GLU A 544 4.05 9.46 30.26
N ASP A 545 3.11 9.89 31.12
CA ASP A 545 1.80 10.34 30.67
C ASP A 545 1.88 11.60 29.78
N ARG A 546 2.81 12.52 30.06
CA ARG A 546 3.07 13.68 29.18
C ARG A 546 3.73 13.27 27.88
N LEU A 547 4.73 12.40 27.93
CA LEU A 547 5.41 11.91 26.73
C LEU A 547 4.43 11.19 25.82
N ALA A 548 3.45 10.45 26.35
CA ALA A 548 2.46 9.73 25.55
C ALA A 548 1.66 10.65 24.60
N ALA A 549 1.40 11.89 25.01
CA ALA A 549 0.72 12.86 24.14
C ALA A 549 1.56 13.29 22.93
N ASP A 550 2.89 13.33 23.09
CA ASP A 550 3.82 13.67 22.01
C ASP A 550 4.26 12.42 21.22
N TRP A 551 4.16 11.24 21.85
CA TRP A 551 4.56 9.97 21.24
C TRP A 551 3.57 9.46 20.21
N PHE A 552 2.26 9.47 20.49
CA PHE A 552 1.23 8.94 19.60
C PHE A 552 0.89 9.92 18.46
N THR A 553 1.91 10.29 17.69
CA THR A 553 1.82 11.16 16.52
C THR A 553 2.33 10.41 15.28
N ASN A 554 1.87 10.79 14.10
CA ASN A 554 2.34 10.17 12.85
C ASN A 554 3.85 10.32 12.66
N ALA A 555 4.44 11.46 13.06
CA ALA A 555 5.87 11.67 12.95
C ALA A 555 6.69 10.63 13.75
N VAL A 556 6.30 10.33 15.00
CA VAL A 556 6.95 9.26 15.78
C VAL A 556 6.68 7.90 15.17
N GLY A 557 5.41 7.63 14.82
CA GLY A 557 5.00 6.34 14.25
C GLY A 557 5.76 6.01 12.97
N LEU A 558 5.87 6.95 12.05
CA LEU A 558 6.63 6.80 10.80
C LEU A 558 8.13 6.61 11.07
N THR A 559 8.72 7.41 11.96
CA THR A 559 10.14 7.24 12.31
C THR A 559 10.42 5.83 12.83
N VAL A 560 9.52 5.28 13.66
CA VAL A 560 9.63 3.90 14.16
C VAL A 560 9.41 2.87 13.07
N ALA A 561 8.40 3.05 12.21
CA ALA A 561 8.05 2.11 11.15
C ALA A 561 9.11 2.05 10.02
N LEU A 562 9.80 3.17 9.79
CA LEU A 562 10.92 3.25 8.84
C LEU A 562 12.25 2.75 9.44
N GLY A 563 12.23 2.28 10.69
CA GLY A 563 13.44 1.80 11.37
C GLY A 563 14.42 2.90 11.79
N GLY A 564 13.99 4.16 11.77
CA GLY A 564 14.79 5.36 11.97
C GLY A 564 14.97 6.13 10.66
N SER A 565 15.04 7.45 10.74
CA SER A 565 15.29 8.30 9.58
C SER A 565 15.72 9.69 10.04
N MET A 566 16.60 10.34 9.29
CA MET A 566 17.00 11.72 9.51
C MET A 566 16.25 12.72 8.60
N SER A 567 15.11 12.31 8.03
CA SER A 567 14.25 13.19 7.24
C SER A 567 13.84 14.43 8.06
N PRO A 568 14.01 15.64 7.53
CA PRO A 568 13.57 16.88 8.18
C PRO A 568 12.06 16.90 8.46
N HIS A 569 11.32 16.16 7.68
CA HIS A 569 9.87 16.02 7.85
C HIS A 569 9.47 15.25 9.10
N LEU A 570 10.36 14.39 9.58
CA LEU A 570 10.18 13.60 10.80
C LEU A 570 10.82 14.25 12.03
N SER A 571 11.30 15.50 11.92
CA SER A 571 12.05 16.19 13.00
C SER A 571 11.32 16.18 14.34
N GLN A 572 10.00 16.38 14.36
CA GLN A 572 9.20 16.31 15.61
C GLN A 572 9.24 14.91 16.22
N GLY A 573 9.14 13.87 15.39
CA GLY A 573 9.26 12.48 15.82
C GLY A 573 10.64 12.17 16.39
N LEU A 574 11.70 12.61 15.70
CA LEU A 574 13.07 12.47 16.16
C LEU A 574 13.32 13.16 17.49
N ASP A 575 12.78 14.38 17.69
CA ASP A 575 12.93 15.10 18.96
C ASP A 575 12.20 14.38 20.10
N THR A 576 11.01 13.82 19.85
CA THR A 576 10.28 13.01 20.83
C THR A 576 11.05 11.73 21.18
N LEU A 577 11.64 11.04 20.20
CA LEU A 577 12.47 9.87 20.44
C LEU A 577 13.74 10.20 21.23
N ARG A 578 14.40 11.35 20.97
CA ARG A 578 15.55 11.85 21.74
C ARG A 578 15.15 12.12 23.19
N ASP A 579 14.02 12.83 23.42
CA ASP A 579 13.52 13.08 24.79
C ASP A 579 13.24 11.76 25.53
N ALA A 580 12.67 10.77 24.86
CA ALA A 580 12.45 9.44 25.42
C ALA A 580 13.77 8.73 25.74
N ALA A 581 14.73 8.70 24.81
CA ALA A 581 16.02 8.06 25.00
C ALA A 581 16.81 8.70 26.15
N ASP A 582 16.80 10.01 26.28
CA ASP A 582 17.55 10.76 27.30
C ASP A 582 16.94 10.64 28.70
N ARG A 583 15.62 10.71 28.81
CA ARG A 583 14.92 10.73 30.11
C ARG A 583 14.63 9.35 30.67
N PHE A 584 14.44 8.36 29.79
CA PHE A 584 14.05 7.00 30.17
C PHE A 584 15.14 5.97 29.92
N THR A 585 16.40 6.36 29.95
CA THR A 585 17.60 5.55 29.63
C THR A 585 17.66 4.15 30.28
N LYS A 586 16.97 3.95 31.40
CA LYS A 586 16.95 2.67 32.15
C LYS A 586 15.70 1.84 31.92
N THR A 587 14.83 2.28 31.04
CA THR A 587 13.56 1.61 30.72
C THR A 587 13.64 1.00 29.33
N GLU A 588 12.78 0.03 29.04
CA GLU A 588 12.64 -0.56 27.72
C GLU A 588 12.25 0.48 26.66
N LEU A 589 11.40 1.47 27.03
CA LEU A 589 11.02 2.58 26.18
C LEU A 589 12.23 3.41 25.72
N GLY A 590 13.06 3.88 26.66
CA GLY A 590 14.23 4.69 26.32
C GLY A 590 15.28 3.90 25.52
N THR A 591 15.44 2.62 25.84
CA THR A 591 16.33 1.73 25.09
C THR A 591 15.86 1.52 23.66
N ALA A 592 14.56 1.31 23.47
CA ALA A 592 13.97 1.13 22.14
C ALA A 592 14.02 2.43 21.32
N ALA A 593 13.71 3.58 21.94
CA ALA A 593 13.84 4.88 21.29
C ALA A 593 15.28 5.15 20.83
N ALA A 594 16.27 4.84 21.68
CA ALA A 594 17.69 4.97 21.34
C ALA A 594 18.10 4.05 20.17
N GLN A 595 17.56 2.84 20.10
CA GLN A 595 17.83 1.90 19.01
C GLN A 595 17.26 2.40 17.67
N VAL A 596 16.04 2.97 17.66
CA VAL A 596 15.45 3.58 16.47
C VAL A 596 16.27 4.79 16.01
N LEU A 597 16.68 5.66 16.94
CA LEU A 597 17.53 6.82 16.63
C LEU A 597 18.88 6.39 16.04
N ALA A 598 19.47 5.31 16.56
CA ALA A 598 20.78 4.84 16.12
C ALA A 598 20.81 4.45 14.65
N ALA A 599 19.72 3.90 14.11
CA ALA A 599 19.65 3.57 12.68
C ALA A 599 19.78 4.84 11.83
N GLY A 600 18.95 5.85 12.07
CA GLY A 600 19.02 7.10 11.31
C GLY A 600 20.33 7.89 11.52
N VAL A 601 20.88 7.90 12.75
CA VAL A 601 22.17 8.56 13.05
C VAL A 601 23.33 7.87 12.36
N GLY A 602 23.27 6.55 12.21
CA GLY A 602 24.34 5.74 11.61
C GLY A 602 24.38 5.70 10.09
N GLU A 603 23.41 6.30 9.42
CA GLU A 603 23.26 6.30 7.96
C GLU A 603 23.28 7.70 7.37
N ASP A 604 23.82 7.83 6.17
CA ASP A 604 23.69 9.06 5.39
C ASP A 604 22.23 9.28 5.02
N PHE A 605 21.76 10.52 5.04
CA PHE A 605 20.44 10.86 4.52
C PHE A 605 20.57 11.95 3.45
N TYR A 606 19.94 11.69 2.30
CA TYR A 606 19.95 12.58 1.17
C TYR A 606 18.57 13.18 0.95
N ARG A 607 18.54 14.45 0.58
CA ARG A 607 17.31 15.13 0.18
C ARG A 607 17.52 15.91 -1.11
N ARG A 608 16.43 16.20 -1.79
CA ARG A 608 16.48 17.04 -2.97
C ARG A 608 16.53 18.52 -2.57
N GLU A 609 17.56 19.22 -3.05
CA GLU A 609 17.69 20.67 -3.01
C GLU A 609 17.83 21.18 -4.43
N ASP A 610 16.97 22.11 -4.84
CA ASP A 610 16.81 22.54 -6.22
C ASP A 610 16.51 21.32 -7.14
N ASP A 611 17.44 20.92 -8.02
CA ASP A 611 17.22 19.82 -8.96
C ASP A 611 18.08 18.57 -8.67
N LYS A 612 18.81 18.54 -7.56
CA LYS A 612 19.76 17.46 -7.23
C LYS A 612 19.61 16.97 -5.81
N LEU A 613 20.03 15.72 -5.58
CA LEU A 613 20.21 15.20 -4.23
C LEU A 613 21.47 15.80 -3.58
N VAL A 614 21.34 16.17 -2.32
CA VAL A 614 22.43 16.60 -1.46
C VAL A 614 22.38 15.82 -0.15
N ARG A 615 23.55 15.46 0.38
CA ARG A 615 23.64 14.83 1.70
C ARG A 615 23.29 15.84 2.78
N SER A 616 22.13 15.69 3.42
CA SER A 616 21.64 16.57 4.48
C SER A 616 22.00 16.07 5.87
N HIS A 617 22.30 14.78 6.02
CA HIS A 617 22.87 14.16 7.22
C HIS A 617 24.03 13.28 6.84
N GLU A 618 25.13 13.38 7.56
CA GLU A 618 26.30 12.51 7.43
C GLU A 618 26.25 11.46 8.55
N ALA A 619 26.42 10.21 8.17
CA ALA A 619 26.44 9.08 9.10
C ALA A 619 27.45 9.28 10.23
N ASP A 620 27.01 9.05 11.47
CA ASP A 620 27.87 9.00 12.66
C ASP A 620 27.77 7.60 13.32
N PRO A 621 28.50 6.60 12.81
CA PRO A 621 28.47 5.25 13.35
C PRO A 621 28.91 5.15 14.82
N ASP A 622 29.76 6.07 15.29
CA ASP A 622 30.22 6.05 16.67
C ASP A 622 29.12 6.50 17.62
N ALA A 623 28.43 7.59 17.31
CA ALA A 623 27.26 8.02 18.06
C ALA A 623 26.13 6.98 18.04
N ALA A 624 25.90 6.35 16.88
CA ALA A 624 24.90 5.27 16.75
C ALA A 624 25.25 4.04 17.61
N LEU A 625 26.53 3.65 17.66
CA LEU A 625 26.99 2.55 18.53
C LEU A 625 26.81 2.90 20.02
N GLU A 626 27.06 4.15 20.42
CA GLU A 626 26.80 4.60 21.80
C GLU A 626 25.31 4.50 22.16
N LEU A 627 24.41 4.90 21.27
CA LEU A 627 22.96 4.80 21.45
C LEU A 627 22.49 3.35 21.63
N THR A 628 23.10 2.40 20.94
CA THR A 628 22.72 0.96 21.03
C THR A 628 23.37 0.21 22.19
N GLU A 629 24.35 0.76 22.87
CA GLU A 629 25.09 0.09 23.93
C GLU A 629 24.22 -0.31 25.15
N PRO A 630 23.24 0.51 25.62
CA PRO A 630 22.32 0.10 26.67
C PRO A 630 21.48 -1.13 26.28
N ALA A 631 20.97 -1.17 25.04
CA ALA A 631 20.21 -2.30 24.51
C ALA A 631 21.07 -3.58 24.49
N LEU A 632 22.30 -3.47 23.97
CA LEU A 632 23.23 -4.59 23.94
C LEU A 632 23.53 -5.15 25.34
N LYS A 633 23.72 -4.29 26.33
CA LYS A 633 23.91 -4.68 27.73
C LYS A 633 22.68 -5.40 28.30
N ALA A 634 21.49 -4.87 28.02
CA ALA A 634 20.23 -5.48 28.46
C ALA A 634 20.08 -6.90 27.87
N HIS A 635 20.27 -7.06 26.55
CA HIS A 635 20.20 -8.36 25.90
C HIS A 635 21.24 -9.35 26.40
N LYS A 636 22.44 -8.90 26.77
CA LYS A 636 23.47 -9.77 27.36
C LYS A 636 23.14 -10.17 28.79
N ALA A 637 22.47 -9.32 29.57
CA ALA A 637 22.18 -9.55 30.98
C ALA A 637 20.92 -10.41 31.21
N GLU A 638 19.89 -10.27 30.38
CA GLU A 638 18.56 -10.85 30.62
C GLU A 638 18.39 -12.32 30.25
N GLY A 639 19.39 -12.96 29.61
CA GLY A 639 19.37 -14.41 29.33
C GLY A 639 18.13 -14.88 28.54
N ASP A 640 17.11 -15.35 29.25
CA ASP A 640 15.93 -15.97 28.64
C ASP A 640 14.75 -15.01 28.37
N LYS A 641 14.82 -13.75 28.79
CA LYS A 641 13.72 -12.80 28.69
C LYS A 641 13.62 -12.07 27.34
N THR A 642 14.71 -12.00 26.61
CA THR A 642 14.74 -11.38 25.30
C THR A 642 14.56 -12.43 24.21
N THR A 643 13.82 -12.09 23.15
CA THR A 643 13.74 -12.95 21.96
C THR A 643 15.12 -13.01 21.31
N ASN A 644 15.54 -14.17 20.84
CA ASN A 644 16.81 -14.32 20.11
C ASN A 644 16.83 -13.45 18.84
N LEU A 645 15.67 -13.22 18.23
CA LEU A 645 15.52 -12.39 17.04
C LEU A 645 15.84 -10.93 17.32
N ALA A 646 15.28 -10.34 18.37
CA ALA A 646 15.57 -8.95 18.75
C ALA A 646 17.06 -8.73 19.05
N TYR A 647 17.68 -9.70 19.71
CA TYR A 647 19.14 -9.66 19.97
C TYR A 647 19.95 -9.78 18.68
N ARG A 648 19.54 -10.65 17.78
CA ARG A 648 20.16 -10.81 16.46
C ARG A 648 20.06 -9.51 15.65
N SER A 649 18.86 -8.95 15.52
CA SER A 649 18.61 -7.70 14.78
C SER A 649 19.45 -6.53 15.34
N LEU A 650 19.54 -6.40 16.67
CA LEU A 650 20.39 -5.38 17.28
C LEU A 650 21.88 -5.58 16.93
N VAL A 651 22.36 -6.82 16.97
CA VAL A 651 23.78 -7.10 16.66
C VAL A 651 24.05 -6.89 15.16
N GLU A 652 23.14 -7.27 14.28
CA GLU A 652 23.25 -7.02 12.84
C GLU A 652 23.34 -5.51 12.55
N GLN A 653 22.46 -4.69 13.13
CA GLN A 653 22.55 -3.22 13.05
C GLN A 653 23.92 -2.71 13.50
N ARG A 654 24.44 -3.19 14.62
CA ARG A 654 25.77 -2.78 15.13
C ARG A 654 26.93 -3.25 14.24
N VAL A 655 26.80 -4.42 13.62
CA VAL A 655 27.78 -4.94 12.65
C VAL A 655 27.86 -4.02 11.44
N GLU A 656 26.74 -3.58 10.90
CA GLU A 656 26.69 -2.60 9.80
C GLU A 656 27.36 -1.28 10.19
N LEU A 657 27.09 -0.77 11.40
CA LEU A 657 27.75 0.42 11.95
C LEU A 657 29.28 0.22 12.11
N HIS A 658 29.73 -0.94 12.54
CA HIS A 658 31.17 -1.22 12.61
C HIS A 658 31.82 -1.31 11.24
N VAL A 659 31.14 -1.93 10.26
CA VAL A 659 31.64 -2.04 8.89
C VAL A 659 31.74 -0.66 8.25
N SER A 660 30.70 0.15 8.35
CA SER A 660 30.69 1.55 7.83
C SER A 660 31.77 2.42 8.47
N ALA A 661 32.10 2.19 9.74
CA ALA A 661 33.20 2.84 10.45
C ALA A 661 34.58 2.27 10.12
N GLY A 662 34.71 1.30 9.19
CA GLY A 662 35.98 0.67 8.83
C GLY A 662 36.56 -0.24 9.93
N ARG A 663 35.71 -0.84 10.76
CA ARG A 663 36.08 -1.69 11.91
C ARG A 663 35.60 -3.14 11.75
N PRO A 664 35.98 -3.88 10.70
CA PRO A 664 35.50 -5.25 10.46
C PRO A 664 35.90 -6.24 11.55
N ALA A 665 36.98 -5.99 12.28
CA ALA A 665 37.40 -6.87 13.39
C ALA A 665 36.41 -6.81 14.58
N GLU A 666 35.87 -5.65 14.89
CA GLU A 666 34.83 -5.44 15.91
C GLU A 666 33.51 -6.06 15.48
N ALA A 667 33.11 -5.86 14.23
CA ALA A 667 31.92 -6.48 13.62
C ALA A 667 31.97 -8.01 13.77
N ARG A 668 33.07 -8.64 13.40
CA ARG A 668 33.29 -10.08 13.55
C ARG A 668 33.22 -10.53 15.00
N LYS A 669 33.80 -9.78 15.92
CA LYS A 669 33.76 -10.08 17.35
C LYS A 669 32.34 -10.05 17.91
N GLU A 670 31.52 -9.10 17.47
CA GLU A 670 30.10 -9.03 17.87
C GLU A 670 29.30 -10.21 17.34
N LEU A 671 29.45 -10.57 16.05
CA LEU A 671 28.82 -11.77 15.46
C LEU A 671 29.28 -13.07 16.15
N GLY A 672 30.58 -13.22 16.45
CA GLY A 672 31.08 -14.38 17.19
C GLY A 672 30.50 -14.48 18.61
N SER A 673 30.28 -13.32 19.27
CA SER A 673 29.63 -13.25 20.59
C SER A 673 28.15 -13.60 20.49
N LEU A 674 27.46 -13.14 19.45
CA LEU A 674 26.06 -13.49 19.14
C LEU A 674 25.92 -14.99 18.90
N ALA A 675 26.74 -15.60 18.00
CA ALA A 675 26.67 -17.02 17.71
C ALA A 675 26.85 -17.87 18.97
N THR A 676 27.78 -17.48 19.86
CA THR A 676 28.01 -18.18 21.15
C THR A 676 26.80 -18.03 22.07
N ALA A 677 26.20 -16.87 22.13
CA ALA A 677 25.01 -16.60 22.96
C ALA A 677 23.79 -17.38 22.45
N LEU A 678 23.52 -17.34 21.14
CA LEU A 678 22.43 -18.09 20.50
C LEU A 678 22.58 -19.60 20.69
N GLN A 679 23.79 -20.14 20.53
CA GLN A 679 24.07 -21.57 20.80
C GLN A 679 23.76 -21.94 22.24
N ARG A 680 24.17 -21.09 23.21
CA ARG A 680 23.90 -21.32 24.65
C ARG A 680 22.43 -21.25 24.99
N ARG A 681 21.68 -20.39 24.27
CA ARG A 681 20.23 -20.22 24.43
C ARG A 681 19.39 -21.27 23.71
N GLY A 682 20.02 -22.23 23.03
CA GLY A 682 19.35 -23.30 22.31
C GLY A 682 18.64 -22.85 21.03
N ALA A 683 19.14 -21.79 20.39
CA ALA A 683 18.60 -21.33 19.09
C ALA A 683 18.82 -22.39 18.00
N ASN A 684 18.06 -22.29 16.92
CA ASN A 684 18.13 -23.16 15.76
C ASN A 684 19.60 -23.28 15.27
N PRO A 685 20.13 -24.51 15.13
CA PRO A 685 21.51 -24.73 14.70
C PRO A 685 21.87 -24.08 13.35
N ASN A 686 20.91 -23.99 12.43
CA ASN A 686 21.11 -23.33 11.14
C ASN A 686 21.36 -21.83 11.35
N VAL A 687 20.54 -21.16 12.19
CA VAL A 687 20.74 -19.74 12.52
C VAL A 687 22.10 -19.48 13.14
N VAL A 688 22.56 -20.37 14.02
CA VAL A 688 23.93 -20.30 14.62
C VAL A 688 25.00 -20.48 13.54
N ALA A 689 24.79 -21.38 12.57
CA ALA A 689 25.70 -21.60 11.47
C ALA A 689 25.75 -20.38 10.52
N ASP A 690 24.60 -19.79 10.22
CA ASP A 690 24.49 -18.59 9.38
C ASP A 690 25.24 -17.42 10.00
N VAL A 691 25.02 -17.11 11.28
CA VAL A 691 25.75 -16.05 11.99
C VAL A 691 27.27 -16.29 12.00
N LYS A 692 27.71 -17.56 12.08
CA LYS A 692 29.14 -17.90 11.98
C LYS A 692 29.68 -17.71 10.55
N ALA A 693 28.87 -17.98 9.53
CA ALA A 693 29.23 -17.74 8.13
C ALA A 693 29.31 -16.23 7.85
N GLU A 694 28.35 -15.44 8.35
CA GLU A 694 28.37 -13.98 8.29
C GLU A 694 29.65 -13.41 8.94
N ALA A 695 30.02 -13.90 10.13
CA ALA A 695 31.24 -13.49 10.80
C ALA A 695 32.52 -13.81 9.98
N ALA A 696 32.50 -14.88 9.21
CA ALA A 696 33.63 -15.23 8.32
C ALA A 696 33.64 -14.37 7.04
N ALA A 697 32.47 -13.94 6.58
CA ALA A 697 32.34 -13.12 5.35
C ALA A 697 32.74 -11.65 5.55
N VAL A 698 32.67 -11.12 6.76
CA VAL A 698 33.05 -9.71 7.08
C VAL A 698 34.49 -9.34 6.67
N ASP A 699 35.37 -10.31 6.48
CA ASP A 699 36.74 -10.07 6.03
C ASP A 699 36.92 -10.00 4.51
N SER A 700 35.93 -10.41 3.76
CA SER A 700 36.00 -10.48 2.30
C SER A 700 35.32 -9.30 1.60
N ALA A 701 34.65 -8.45 2.34
CA ALA A 701 34.02 -7.20 1.88
C ALA A 701 34.91 -6.00 2.22
#